data_0e5b08d71c1766b51e24b3a0f8919380
#
_entry.id   0e5b08d71c1766b51e24b3a0f8919380
#
_cell.length_a   1.000
_cell.length_b   1.000
_cell.length_c   1.000
_cell.angle_alpha   90.00
_cell.angle_beta   90.00
_cell.angle_gamma   90.00
#
_symmetry.space_group_name_H-M   'P 1'
#
loop_
_entity.id
_entity.type
_entity.pdbx_description
1 polymer ?
#
loop_
_entity_poly.entity_id
_entity_poly.type
_entity_poly.pdbx_seq_one_letter_code
_entity_poly.pdbx_strand_id
1 'polypeptide(L)'
;MIEFNGNIGVEFRKLAQNKNSEVMIYGLDRNYSYSDVDVYSDAIAKKIVNKCKKRHIRVGLYLNHSPLVIISIIAVLKAGCSYVPISKKLMPNNKKIIVEEANVELIITDEPWKYTPTDSLDVEQCMSYTSSSKIEYRTYDNTSEVYVLFTSGSTGKPKGCSVNYGNLVYILSGLQKICPVSDTSVYMFSTPYNFDVSTSEIYGWINGGKILAIDLTLVENLKNFPQYVRMYHVSHYATSPSVFLNMLNNYSNQELESIASELKYVMIAGESFKRKIYEIWRERQWDFGLFNLYGPTEATVYATYYRFEKNPELQEIPIGTCIEGCKYEIINKDKDGKGELVLKGNGITDGYVNNAEECKKRFYKEKSTNCYCTGDIVAMHNGMLYFYGRNDDQVQIHGIRLELNEIENTLRDIEGVMDVAVVYNENLLVGNFVVKEGVTKVELLKYMNENIPKYLIPNYFEFVDELARTINNKIDRNIIWRRYKEKQNIEANKNEQNENKAVQDKIISIMKEALGNNEINIGYNSDFFESGGDSLSVVNLLVGIEREFDIECSIDMIYTARTPYKLSEYVLKSNENLATHKQNNSMEIQFVLNEVQRCNQKVFDFLINTNSSPEREYPCCHNQYIIYNNKINRCIAFSYSVSKQYKREDLNSKIVKLLIQNPILRSKILKRNEKLFFTEYAVSDKLEIPYLNLQSWNCKFDVVEDYFLEGFEKLITNLRYQNGFLALFVLLEDVENYHIVSVLDHCIADASSVSIIKKKISGLLNNKNDNTKYTYFDYCTFLKKNNSFLKILKSDYLQERMECMVCNVDDFISNIQDFNTTIVVNHVEAYSSIEISILISYLIGRMVLQCTSLKAVSIKTILNLREYDGFSFKDTLGDMHSNVSFLLHREMNFESFRKKAYDTIKIYTIDFINFSYVHLYQDEPRYGEVKEILDRSGLFSINYLGDIMGKKKELFDNEIRKAQKELYDIEKKIFATAYRDNDKVYILVNKNISRLTNEVSSSEIENM
;
A
#
# COMPACT_ATOMS: atom_id res chain seq x y z
N MET A 1 -34.11 8.06 12.36
CA MET A 1 -33.33 9.21 11.89
C MET A 1 -32.48 9.69 13.06
N ILE A 2 -31.20 9.84 12.87
CA ILE A 2 -30.34 10.48 13.87
C ILE A 2 -30.79 11.96 13.91
N GLU A 3 -31.34 12.39 15.04
CA GLU A 3 -31.48 13.82 15.29
C GLU A 3 -30.10 14.35 15.64
N PHE A 4 -29.54 15.15 14.74
CA PHE A 4 -28.26 15.81 14.96
C PHE A 4 -28.43 16.92 15.98
N ASN A 5 -28.34 16.58 17.28
CA ASN A 5 -28.53 17.50 18.40
C ASN A 5 -27.28 18.33 18.76
N GLY A 6 -26.47 18.69 17.78
CA GLY A 6 -25.28 19.52 17.98
C GLY A 6 -24.08 18.77 18.62
N ASN A 7 -24.12 17.44 18.75
CA ASN A 7 -23.00 16.70 19.32
C ASN A 7 -22.78 15.33 18.66
N ILE A 8 -22.00 15.32 17.59
CA ILE A 8 -21.65 14.11 16.82
C ILE A 8 -21.00 13.05 17.72
N GLY A 9 -20.15 13.46 18.68
CA GLY A 9 -19.50 12.55 19.62
C GLY A 9 -20.47 11.83 20.56
N VAL A 10 -21.53 12.52 21.01
CA VAL A 10 -22.59 11.90 21.83
C VAL A 10 -23.42 10.93 21.00
N GLU A 11 -23.81 11.32 19.80
CA GLU A 11 -24.60 10.44 18.92
C GLU A 11 -23.79 9.21 18.51
N PHE A 12 -22.51 9.38 18.20
CA PHE A 12 -21.61 8.27 17.94
C PHE A 12 -21.52 7.32 19.15
N ARG A 13 -21.35 7.85 20.37
CA ARG A 13 -21.28 7.03 21.58
C ARG A 13 -22.57 6.25 21.84
N LYS A 14 -23.74 6.83 21.62
CA LYS A 14 -25.01 6.10 21.71
C LYS A 14 -25.03 4.90 20.74
N LEU A 15 -24.59 5.09 19.51
CA LEU A 15 -24.44 4.00 18.54
C LEU A 15 -23.45 2.95 19.01
N ALA A 16 -22.28 3.37 19.49
CA ALA A 16 -21.24 2.47 19.97
C ALA A 16 -21.68 1.66 21.20
N GLN A 17 -22.50 2.21 22.09
CA GLN A 17 -23.09 1.47 23.21
C GLN A 17 -24.11 0.44 22.75
N ASN A 18 -24.94 0.76 21.75
CA ASN A 18 -25.97 -0.13 21.24
C ASN A 18 -25.41 -1.26 20.36
N LYS A 19 -24.29 -1.00 19.64
CA LYS A 19 -23.67 -1.92 18.68
C LYS A 19 -22.26 -2.36 19.07
N ASN A 20 -21.98 -2.41 20.34
CA ASN A 20 -20.66 -2.53 20.97
C ASN A 20 -19.69 -3.47 20.23
N SER A 21 -20.09 -4.72 19.98
CA SER A 21 -19.24 -5.75 19.36
C SER A 21 -19.36 -5.82 17.83
N GLU A 22 -20.27 -5.05 17.21
CA GLU A 22 -20.41 -5.06 15.75
C GLU A 22 -19.23 -4.35 15.09
N VAL A 23 -18.75 -4.89 13.98
CA VAL A 23 -17.71 -4.23 13.17
C VAL A 23 -18.30 -2.95 12.58
N MET A 24 -17.62 -1.81 12.78
CA MET A 24 -17.94 -0.52 12.19
C MET A 24 -17.07 -0.24 10.96
N ILE A 25 -15.75 -0.51 11.07
CA ILE A 25 -14.82 -0.24 9.99
C ILE A 25 -14.08 -1.53 9.65
N TYR A 26 -14.23 -1.95 8.40
CA TYR A 26 -13.39 -2.97 7.79
C TYR A 26 -12.12 -2.31 7.26
N GLY A 27 -10.97 -2.76 7.72
CA GLY A 27 -9.67 -2.44 7.14
C GLY A 27 -9.04 -3.69 6.56
N LEU A 28 -8.15 -3.56 5.60
CA LEU A 28 -7.46 -4.72 5.00
C LEU A 28 -6.62 -5.49 6.04
N ASP A 29 -6.07 -4.77 7.02
CA ASP A 29 -5.20 -5.34 8.04
C ASP A 29 -5.94 -5.72 9.32
N ARG A 30 -6.94 -4.93 9.69
CA ARG A 30 -7.67 -5.08 10.95
C ARG A 30 -9.05 -4.45 10.84
N ASN A 31 -10.04 -5.13 11.41
CA ASN A 31 -11.40 -4.61 11.60
C ASN A 31 -11.49 -3.89 12.95
N TYR A 32 -12.33 -2.86 13.00
CA TYR A 32 -12.62 -2.08 14.21
C TYR A 32 -14.10 -2.16 14.53
N SER A 33 -14.43 -2.59 15.75
CA SER A 33 -15.79 -2.55 16.25
C SER A 33 -16.22 -1.13 16.59
N TYR A 34 -17.52 -0.89 16.75
CA TYR A 34 -18.03 0.37 17.26
C TYR A 34 -17.40 0.75 18.62
N SER A 35 -17.17 -0.24 19.49
CA SER A 35 -16.47 -0.05 20.76
C SER A 35 -15.01 0.35 20.58
N ASP A 36 -14.28 -0.31 19.69
CA ASP A 36 -12.88 0.04 19.41
C ASP A 36 -12.76 1.49 18.97
N VAL A 37 -13.62 1.89 18.01
CA VAL A 37 -13.63 3.26 17.49
C VAL A 37 -13.98 4.27 18.59
N ASP A 38 -14.92 3.93 19.49
CA ASP A 38 -15.29 4.82 20.62
C ASP A 38 -14.12 5.00 21.58
N VAL A 39 -13.47 3.90 21.98
CA VAL A 39 -12.31 3.91 22.89
C VAL A 39 -11.13 4.66 22.29
N TYR A 40 -10.78 4.35 21.04
CA TYR A 40 -9.62 4.98 20.40
C TYR A 40 -9.84 6.46 20.08
N SER A 41 -11.03 6.82 19.60
CA SER A 41 -11.34 8.22 19.36
C SER A 41 -11.41 9.04 20.67
N ASP A 42 -11.85 8.44 21.77
CA ASP A 42 -11.78 9.08 23.10
C ASP A 42 -10.33 9.30 23.55
N ALA A 43 -9.46 8.34 23.37
CA ALA A 43 -8.05 8.45 23.73
C ALA A 43 -7.37 9.61 22.98
N ILE A 44 -7.59 9.69 21.66
CA ILE A 44 -7.08 10.78 20.83
C ILE A 44 -7.72 12.11 21.22
N ALA A 45 -9.03 12.18 21.41
CA ALA A 45 -9.74 13.39 21.78
C ALA A 45 -9.26 13.96 23.12
N LYS A 46 -8.94 13.12 24.10
CA LYS A 46 -8.33 13.55 25.37
C LYS A 46 -7.01 14.27 25.17
N LYS A 47 -6.16 13.76 24.28
CA LYS A 47 -4.88 14.38 23.95
C LYS A 47 -5.08 15.74 23.29
N ILE A 48 -6.06 15.85 22.37
CA ILE A 48 -6.44 17.12 21.73
C ILE A 48 -6.91 18.13 22.78
N VAL A 49 -7.88 17.75 23.64
CA VAL A 49 -8.44 18.64 24.70
C VAL A 49 -7.37 19.12 25.67
N ASN A 50 -6.43 18.25 26.04
CA ASN A 50 -5.33 18.62 26.94
C ASN A 50 -4.39 19.64 26.29
N LYS A 51 -4.12 19.51 24.99
CA LYS A 51 -3.28 20.46 24.25
C LYS A 51 -3.98 21.79 23.97
N CYS A 52 -5.24 21.76 23.53
CA CYS A 52 -6.00 22.97 23.14
C CYS A 52 -6.58 23.77 24.32
N LYS A 53 -6.37 23.35 25.56
CA LYS A 53 -6.87 24.02 26.78
C LYS A 53 -8.35 24.42 26.69
N LYS A 54 -9.18 23.55 26.13
CA LYS A 54 -10.63 23.71 25.97
C LYS A 54 -11.09 24.79 24.99
N ARG A 55 -10.28 25.35 24.11
CA ARG A 55 -10.75 26.22 23.02
C ARG A 55 -10.95 25.40 21.73
N HIS A 56 -11.74 25.91 20.81
CA HIS A 56 -11.87 25.35 19.46
C HIS A 56 -10.56 25.62 18.69
N ILE A 57 -9.98 24.58 18.09
CA ILE A 57 -8.79 24.68 17.23
C ILE A 57 -9.01 23.90 15.94
N ARG A 58 -8.22 24.21 14.91
CA ARG A 58 -8.12 23.41 13.70
C ARG A 58 -7.01 22.37 13.87
N VAL A 59 -7.38 21.10 13.65
CA VAL A 59 -6.49 19.95 13.78
C VAL A 59 -6.20 19.39 12.39
N GLY A 60 -4.95 19.42 11.97
CA GLY A 60 -4.50 18.81 10.70
C GLY A 60 -4.53 17.29 10.79
N LEU A 61 -4.98 16.64 9.72
CA LEU A 61 -4.92 15.19 9.59
C LEU A 61 -3.92 14.85 8.49
N TYR A 62 -2.79 14.28 8.86
CA TYR A 62 -1.72 13.86 7.95
C TYR A 62 -1.50 12.36 8.07
N LEU A 63 -2.41 11.60 7.48
CA LEU A 63 -2.54 10.15 7.63
C LEU A 63 -2.57 9.45 6.28
N ASN A 64 -2.15 8.19 6.24
CA ASN A 64 -2.44 7.32 5.12
C ASN A 64 -3.95 7.06 5.03
N HIS A 65 -4.44 6.76 3.82
CA HIS A 65 -5.84 6.40 3.62
C HIS A 65 -6.12 5.04 4.28
N SER A 66 -6.77 5.06 5.44
CA SER A 66 -6.95 3.89 6.32
C SER A 66 -8.09 4.13 7.32
N PRO A 67 -8.51 3.12 8.10
CA PRO A 67 -9.44 3.29 9.22
C PRO A 67 -9.07 4.39 10.21
N LEU A 68 -7.77 4.70 10.37
CA LEU A 68 -7.28 5.72 11.29
C LEU A 68 -7.76 7.13 10.95
N VAL A 69 -8.05 7.39 9.67
CA VAL A 69 -8.64 8.68 9.24
C VAL A 69 -10.01 8.88 9.89
N ILE A 70 -10.88 7.88 9.81
CA ILE A 70 -12.24 7.95 10.36
C ILE A 70 -12.21 8.06 11.89
N ILE A 71 -11.37 7.25 12.55
CA ILE A 71 -11.18 7.29 14.00
C ILE A 71 -10.70 8.68 14.45
N SER A 72 -9.74 9.25 13.72
CA SER A 72 -9.20 10.59 14.01
C SER A 72 -10.22 11.70 13.80
N ILE A 73 -11.02 11.63 12.73
CA ILE A 73 -12.10 12.60 12.49
C ILE A 73 -13.12 12.56 13.64
N ILE A 74 -13.57 11.36 14.03
CA ILE A 74 -14.48 11.21 15.17
C ILE A 74 -13.85 11.79 16.46
N ALA A 75 -12.56 11.57 16.67
CA ALA A 75 -11.84 12.11 17.83
C ALA A 75 -11.78 13.64 17.82
N VAL A 76 -11.47 14.26 16.68
CA VAL A 76 -11.47 15.73 16.54
C VAL A 76 -12.85 16.31 16.83
N LEU A 77 -13.90 15.69 16.30
CA LEU A 77 -15.27 16.11 16.53
C LEU A 77 -15.71 15.91 18.00
N LYS A 78 -15.30 14.82 18.65
CA LYS A 78 -15.52 14.62 20.08
C LYS A 78 -14.84 15.71 20.92
N ALA A 79 -13.66 16.18 20.51
CA ALA A 79 -12.95 17.26 21.15
C ALA A 79 -13.59 18.65 20.93
N GLY A 80 -14.62 18.77 20.06
CA GLY A 80 -15.25 20.04 19.69
C GLY A 80 -14.31 20.93 18.85
N CYS A 81 -13.50 20.32 18.00
CA CYS A 81 -12.54 20.97 17.11
C CYS A 81 -12.91 20.72 15.64
N SER A 82 -12.29 21.44 14.71
CA SER A 82 -12.43 21.20 13.28
C SER A 82 -11.21 20.47 12.72
N TYR A 83 -11.39 19.66 11.69
CA TYR A 83 -10.29 18.96 11.04
C TYR A 83 -9.92 19.58 9.70
N VAL A 84 -8.62 19.48 9.36
CA VAL A 84 -8.05 19.96 8.11
C VAL A 84 -7.30 18.80 7.46
N PRO A 85 -7.86 18.17 6.42
CA PRO A 85 -7.16 17.10 5.68
C PRO A 85 -5.92 17.62 4.97
N ILE A 86 -4.79 16.92 5.17
CA ILE A 86 -3.50 17.21 4.53
C ILE A 86 -3.02 15.95 3.84
N SER A 87 -3.15 15.89 2.52
CA SER A 87 -2.73 14.70 1.77
C SER A 87 -1.21 14.52 1.80
N LYS A 88 -0.76 13.28 2.01
CA LYS A 88 0.66 12.92 1.91
C LYS A 88 1.24 13.11 0.51
N LYS A 89 0.40 13.04 -0.52
CA LYS A 89 0.78 13.21 -1.94
C LYS A 89 1.02 14.67 -2.35
N LEU A 90 0.68 15.64 -1.51
CA LEU A 90 0.92 17.05 -1.80
C LEU A 90 2.41 17.41 -1.74
N MET A 91 2.80 18.42 -2.54
CA MET A 91 4.12 19.01 -2.47
C MET A 91 4.42 19.59 -1.08
N PRO A 92 5.69 19.54 -0.60
CA PRO A 92 6.06 20.09 0.70
C PRO A 92 5.59 21.53 0.94
N ASN A 93 5.71 22.40 -0.08
CA ASN A 93 5.27 23.79 0.00
C ASN A 93 3.75 23.92 0.16
N ASN A 94 2.95 23.09 -0.54
CA ASN A 94 1.50 23.12 -0.41
C ASN A 94 1.04 22.61 0.98
N LYS A 95 1.73 21.61 1.56
CA LYS A 95 1.49 21.18 2.93
C LYS A 95 1.71 22.32 3.93
N LYS A 96 2.80 23.08 3.76
CA LYS A 96 3.12 24.25 4.57
C LYS A 96 2.04 25.33 4.42
N ILE A 97 1.66 25.68 3.19
CA ILE A 97 0.63 26.68 2.89
C ILE A 97 -0.70 26.30 3.56
N ILE A 98 -1.12 25.05 3.46
CA ILE A 98 -2.38 24.59 4.08
C ILE A 98 -2.35 24.78 5.60
N VAL A 99 -1.25 24.42 6.27
CA VAL A 99 -1.13 24.57 7.72
C VAL A 99 -1.15 26.05 8.13
N GLU A 100 -0.44 26.91 7.41
CA GLU A 100 -0.35 28.34 7.68
C GLU A 100 -1.68 29.06 7.37
N GLU A 101 -2.26 28.84 6.19
CA GLU A 101 -3.53 29.49 5.79
C GLU A 101 -4.73 29.02 6.64
N ALA A 102 -4.75 27.74 7.03
CA ALA A 102 -5.78 27.25 7.93
C ALA A 102 -5.51 27.56 9.41
N ASN A 103 -4.37 28.14 9.77
CA ASN A 103 -3.94 28.30 11.18
C ASN A 103 -4.09 26.99 11.96
N VAL A 104 -3.52 25.89 11.43
CA VAL A 104 -3.55 24.58 12.09
C VAL A 104 -2.66 24.63 13.34
N GLU A 105 -3.22 24.27 14.49
CA GLU A 105 -2.48 24.33 15.76
C GLU A 105 -1.96 22.97 16.24
N LEU A 106 -2.48 21.87 15.68
CA LEU A 106 -2.12 20.52 16.06
C LEU A 106 -2.24 19.61 14.83
N ILE A 107 -1.32 18.66 14.67
CA ILE A 107 -1.35 17.66 13.59
C ILE A 107 -1.55 16.26 14.21
N ILE A 108 -2.49 15.48 13.70
CA ILE A 108 -2.58 14.03 13.93
C ILE A 108 -1.91 13.33 12.75
N THR A 109 -0.98 12.42 13.05
CA THR A 109 -0.15 11.79 12.04
C THR A 109 0.19 10.34 12.38
N ASP A 110 0.50 9.55 11.36
CA ASP A 110 1.06 8.20 11.43
C ASP A 110 2.55 8.16 11.03
N GLU A 111 3.17 9.34 10.84
CA GLU A 111 4.60 9.52 10.61
C GLU A 111 5.07 10.89 11.14
N PRO A 112 6.37 11.11 11.40
CA PRO A 112 6.87 12.38 11.93
C PRO A 112 6.53 13.58 11.03
N TRP A 113 5.88 14.61 11.61
CA TRP A 113 5.60 15.85 10.91
C TRP A 113 6.84 16.77 10.87
N LYS A 114 7.21 17.26 9.69
CA LYS A 114 8.47 18.01 9.47
C LYS A 114 8.33 19.30 8.64
N TYR A 115 7.12 19.68 8.24
CA TYR A 115 6.95 20.79 7.28
C TYR A 115 6.77 22.16 7.93
N THR A 116 6.28 22.21 9.16
CA THR A 116 6.11 23.43 9.97
C THR A 116 6.39 23.11 11.44
N PRO A 117 6.68 24.13 12.30
CA PRO A 117 6.90 23.93 13.74
C PRO A 117 5.60 23.63 14.51
N THR A 118 4.60 23.08 13.89
CA THR A 118 3.29 22.76 14.51
C THR A 118 3.41 21.47 15.32
N ASP A 119 2.86 21.48 16.52
CA ASP A 119 2.79 20.30 17.39
C ASP A 119 2.09 19.11 16.69
N SER A 120 2.61 17.91 16.88
CA SER A 120 2.00 16.70 16.33
C SER A 120 1.71 15.65 17.39
N LEU A 121 0.72 14.81 17.10
CA LEU A 121 0.33 13.64 17.87
C LEU A 121 0.42 12.40 16.96
N ASP A 122 1.22 11.44 17.37
CA ASP A 122 1.21 10.12 16.74
C ASP A 122 -0.10 9.40 17.08
N VAL A 123 -0.83 8.98 16.05
CA VAL A 123 -2.17 8.40 16.19
C VAL A 123 -2.14 7.07 16.94
N GLU A 124 -1.17 6.21 16.66
CA GLU A 124 -1.05 4.89 17.29
C GLU A 124 -0.64 5.00 18.75
N GLN A 125 0.29 5.90 19.06
CA GLN A 125 0.65 6.18 20.45
C GLN A 125 -0.54 6.75 21.23
N CYS A 126 -1.36 7.58 20.63
CA CYS A 126 -2.57 8.10 21.27
C CYS A 126 -3.58 6.98 21.55
N MET A 127 -3.76 6.05 20.62
CA MET A 127 -4.70 4.92 20.77
C MET A 127 -4.25 3.93 21.86
N SER A 128 -2.96 3.80 22.13
CA SER A 128 -2.45 2.95 23.21
C SER A 128 -2.69 3.53 24.62
N TYR A 129 -3.14 4.77 24.72
CA TYR A 129 -3.35 5.47 25.99
C TYR A 129 -4.70 5.15 26.59
N THR A 130 -4.76 4.23 27.55
CA THR A 130 -5.98 3.93 28.33
C THR A 130 -6.10 4.86 29.54
N SER A 131 -7.03 5.78 29.51
CA SER A 131 -7.37 6.63 30.66
C SER A 131 -8.82 6.40 31.07
N SER A 132 -9.05 6.21 32.37
CA SER A 132 -10.37 6.00 32.96
C SER A 132 -11.25 7.24 33.05
N SER A 133 -10.73 8.44 32.75
CA SER A 133 -11.52 9.68 32.83
C SER A 133 -12.41 9.83 31.61
N LYS A 134 -13.71 10.14 31.83
CA LYS A 134 -14.66 10.46 30.75
C LYS A 134 -14.32 11.80 30.12
N ILE A 135 -14.52 11.92 28.81
CA ILE A 135 -14.45 13.19 28.08
C ILE A 135 -15.81 13.89 28.19
N GLU A 136 -15.77 15.19 28.45
CA GLU A 136 -16.92 16.07 28.29
C GLU A 136 -16.95 16.55 26.83
N TYR A 137 -17.94 16.07 26.05
CA TYR A 137 -18.10 16.44 24.65
C TYR A 137 -18.58 17.86 24.52
N ARG A 138 -18.00 18.61 23.59
CA ARG A 138 -18.48 19.94 23.27
C ARG A 138 -19.59 19.88 22.21
N THR A 139 -20.52 20.81 22.32
CA THR A 139 -21.60 20.97 21.36
C THR A 139 -21.17 21.89 20.22
N TYR A 140 -21.70 21.59 19.04
CA TYR A 140 -21.65 22.43 17.87
C TYR A 140 -22.99 23.16 17.72
N ASP A 141 -22.99 24.41 17.44
CA ASP A 141 -24.13 25.11 16.86
C ASP A 141 -24.04 25.06 15.33
N ASN A 142 -25.08 25.47 14.63
CA ASN A 142 -25.12 25.39 13.16
C ASN A 142 -24.00 26.19 12.45
N THR A 143 -23.38 27.13 13.14
CA THR A 143 -22.31 27.99 12.61
C THR A 143 -20.92 27.51 13.02
N SER A 144 -20.82 26.55 13.91
CA SER A 144 -19.54 25.97 14.36
C SER A 144 -18.82 25.25 13.21
N GLU A 145 -17.58 25.60 12.93
CA GLU A 145 -16.75 24.96 11.92
C GLU A 145 -16.49 23.51 12.28
N VAL A 146 -16.65 22.60 11.30
CA VAL A 146 -16.43 21.16 11.42
C VAL A 146 -15.16 20.74 10.68
N TYR A 147 -14.96 21.26 9.48
CA TYR A 147 -13.75 21.00 8.71
C TYR A 147 -13.44 22.14 7.72
N VAL A 148 -12.18 22.18 7.31
CA VAL A 148 -11.71 23.02 6.21
C VAL A 148 -11.08 22.15 5.14
N LEU A 149 -11.63 22.18 3.92
CA LEU A 149 -11.07 21.50 2.76
C LEU A 149 -10.41 22.50 1.82
N PHE A 150 -9.21 22.18 1.38
CA PHE A 150 -8.48 23.02 0.45
C PHE A 150 -8.74 22.59 -1.00
N THR A 151 -9.16 23.56 -1.81
CA THR A 151 -9.33 23.41 -3.25
C THR A 151 -8.29 24.25 -3.98
N SER A 152 -8.09 24.00 -5.28
CA SER A 152 -7.25 24.82 -6.13
C SER A 152 -7.72 26.28 -6.20
N GLY A 153 -6.78 27.20 -6.22
CA GLY A 153 -7.10 28.63 -6.23
C GLY A 153 -6.68 29.32 -7.51
N SER A 154 -7.51 30.23 -8.03
CA SER A 154 -7.25 31.04 -9.24
C SER A 154 -5.92 31.83 -9.22
N THR A 155 -5.34 32.06 -8.05
CA THR A 155 -4.05 32.70 -7.84
C THR A 155 -2.88 31.73 -7.73
N GLY A 156 -3.11 30.42 -7.92
CA GLY A 156 -2.13 29.34 -7.72
C GLY A 156 -1.89 28.93 -6.27
N LYS A 157 -2.55 29.57 -5.29
CA LYS A 157 -2.53 29.15 -3.88
C LYS A 157 -3.81 28.39 -3.54
N PRO A 158 -3.72 27.29 -2.80
CA PRO A 158 -4.91 26.56 -2.33
C PRO A 158 -5.86 27.46 -1.53
N LYS A 159 -7.17 27.32 -1.75
CA LYS A 159 -8.22 28.02 -1.03
C LYS A 159 -8.90 27.10 -0.03
N GLY A 160 -8.85 27.40 1.25
CA GLY A 160 -9.52 26.62 2.31
C GLY A 160 -11.01 26.95 2.39
N CYS A 161 -11.89 26.03 2.04
CA CYS A 161 -13.33 26.14 2.16
C CYS A 161 -13.78 25.69 3.55
N SER A 162 -14.36 26.58 4.35
CA SER A 162 -14.81 26.30 5.71
C SER A 162 -16.25 25.78 5.73
N VAL A 163 -16.42 24.54 6.20
CA VAL A 163 -17.72 23.88 6.32
C VAL A 163 -18.14 23.84 7.78
N ASN A 164 -19.32 24.36 8.06
CA ASN A 164 -19.89 24.37 9.39
C ASN A 164 -20.83 23.18 9.66
N TYR A 165 -21.26 23.04 10.91
CA TYR A 165 -22.12 21.94 11.35
C TYR A 165 -23.48 21.93 10.63
N GLY A 166 -24.08 23.10 10.38
CA GLY A 166 -25.34 23.22 9.62
C GLY A 166 -25.17 22.70 8.17
N ASN A 167 -24.04 23.00 7.53
CA ASN A 167 -23.72 22.49 6.20
C ASN A 167 -23.58 20.96 6.21
N LEU A 168 -22.88 20.40 7.22
CA LEU A 168 -22.72 18.95 7.35
C LEU A 168 -24.08 18.26 7.57
N VAL A 169 -24.92 18.78 8.44
CA VAL A 169 -26.29 18.26 8.68
C VAL A 169 -27.12 18.30 7.40
N TYR A 170 -27.01 19.39 6.61
CA TYR A 170 -27.70 19.52 5.32
C TYR A 170 -27.36 18.36 4.40
N ILE A 171 -26.06 18.12 4.15
CA ILE A 171 -25.67 17.09 3.18
C ILE A 171 -25.99 15.68 3.65
N LEU A 172 -25.74 15.36 4.93
CA LEU A 172 -26.03 14.03 5.47
C LEU A 172 -27.54 13.73 5.49
N SER A 173 -28.37 14.73 5.82
CA SER A 173 -29.83 14.61 5.77
C SER A 173 -30.34 14.43 4.34
N GLY A 174 -29.74 15.17 3.38
CA GLY A 174 -30.08 15.07 1.96
C GLY A 174 -29.73 13.68 1.41
N LEU A 175 -28.52 13.21 1.66
CA LEU A 175 -28.08 11.89 1.22
C LEU A 175 -28.89 10.75 1.85
N GLN A 176 -29.30 10.90 3.11
CA GLN A 176 -30.16 9.91 3.77
C GLN A 176 -31.55 9.74 3.08
N LYS A 177 -32.04 10.77 2.40
CA LYS A 177 -33.27 10.70 1.59
C LYS A 177 -33.06 10.09 0.21
N ILE A 178 -31.86 10.26 -0.36
CA ILE A 178 -31.54 9.86 -1.73
C ILE A 178 -30.95 8.45 -1.75
N CYS A 179 -29.96 8.18 -0.89
CA CYS A 179 -29.21 6.93 -0.75
C CYS A 179 -29.16 6.52 0.74
N PRO A 180 -30.26 6.03 1.32
CA PRO A 180 -30.38 5.81 2.75
C PRO A 180 -29.39 4.77 3.28
N VAL A 181 -28.64 5.14 4.32
CA VAL A 181 -27.78 4.24 5.10
C VAL A 181 -28.57 3.62 6.24
N SER A 182 -28.41 2.33 6.43
CA SER A 182 -28.98 1.53 7.52
C SER A 182 -27.90 0.67 8.17
N ASP A 183 -28.26 -0.10 9.18
CA ASP A 183 -27.38 -1.05 9.89
C ASP A 183 -26.86 -2.20 9.01
N THR A 184 -27.54 -2.50 7.89
CA THR A 184 -27.08 -3.47 6.90
C THR A 184 -26.20 -2.86 5.82
N SER A 185 -26.05 -1.53 5.80
CA SER A 185 -25.25 -0.84 4.77
C SER A 185 -23.76 -0.96 5.04
N VAL A 186 -22.99 -1.18 3.97
CA VAL A 186 -21.54 -1.04 3.97
C VAL A 186 -21.17 0.01 2.93
N TYR A 187 -20.60 1.10 3.38
CA TYR A 187 -20.13 2.19 2.54
C TYR A 187 -18.64 1.98 2.20
N MET A 188 -18.26 2.10 0.94
CA MET A 188 -16.85 2.07 0.58
C MET A 188 -16.23 3.46 0.79
N PHE A 189 -15.22 3.54 1.64
CA PHE A 189 -14.37 4.72 1.80
C PHE A 189 -13.11 4.52 0.98
N SER A 190 -13.10 5.07 -0.24
CA SER A 190 -12.01 4.94 -1.23
C SER A 190 -11.57 6.27 -1.81
N THR A 191 -12.37 7.30 -1.71
CA THR A 191 -12.02 8.66 -2.14
C THR A 191 -10.99 9.26 -1.18
N PRO A 192 -9.89 9.86 -1.67
CA PRO A 192 -8.94 10.53 -0.79
C PRO A 192 -9.63 11.55 0.11
N TYR A 193 -9.37 11.49 1.41
CA TYR A 193 -10.11 12.25 2.43
C TYR A 193 -9.90 13.76 2.40
N ASN A 194 -9.02 14.25 1.53
CA ASN A 194 -8.87 15.68 1.21
C ASN A 194 -9.79 16.15 0.06
N PHE A 195 -10.66 15.27 -0.47
CA PHE A 195 -11.73 15.62 -1.40
C PHE A 195 -13.08 15.54 -0.71
N ASP A 196 -13.98 16.46 -1.05
CA ASP A 196 -15.27 16.63 -0.40
C ASP A 196 -16.22 15.43 -0.57
N VAL A 197 -16.15 14.71 -1.71
CA VAL A 197 -16.89 13.46 -1.94
C VAL A 197 -16.68 12.45 -0.81
N SER A 198 -15.47 12.39 -0.24
CA SER A 198 -15.15 11.52 0.89
C SER A 198 -16.01 11.76 2.13
N THR A 199 -16.58 12.94 2.28
CA THR A 199 -17.51 13.27 3.38
C THR A 199 -18.69 12.31 3.39
N SER A 200 -19.27 11.96 2.24
CA SER A 200 -20.37 11.00 2.15
C SER A 200 -19.95 9.59 2.60
N GLU A 201 -18.70 9.21 2.35
CA GLU A 201 -18.13 7.92 2.69
C GLU A 201 -17.72 7.83 4.17
N ILE A 202 -17.06 8.86 4.69
CA ILE A 202 -16.58 8.97 6.08
C ILE A 202 -17.73 8.87 7.09
N TYR A 203 -18.89 9.44 6.75
CA TYR A 203 -20.08 9.39 7.61
C TYR A 203 -21.02 8.23 7.30
N GLY A 204 -20.57 7.23 6.56
CA GLY A 204 -21.31 5.99 6.25
C GLY A 204 -21.69 5.15 7.48
N TRP A 205 -21.17 5.45 8.68
CA TRP A 205 -21.57 4.83 9.94
C TRP A 205 -22.90 5.34 10.51
N ILE A 206 -23.43 6.41 9.99
CA ILE A 206 -24.72 6.97 10.41
C ILE A 206 -25.80 5.89 10.34
N ASN A 207 -26.74 5.90 11.29
CA ASN A 207 -27.79 4.91 11.43
C ASN A 207 -27.28 3.46 11.61
N GLY A 208 -26.05 3.28 12.06
CA GLY A 208 -25.45 1.97 12.33
C GLY A 208 -24.84 1.29 11.13
N GLY A 209 -24.60 2.04 10.04
CA GLY A 209 -23.91 1.54 8.86
C GLY A 209 -22.44 1.21 9.13
N LYS A 210 -21.81 0.49 8.22
CA LYS A 210 -20.41 0.05 8.27
C LYS A 210 -19.62 0.70 7.15
N ILE A 211 -18.30 0.75 7.29
CA ILE A 211 -17.40 1.34 6.30
C ILE A 211 -16.33 0.33 5.94
N LEU A 212 -16.04 0.16 4.65
CA LEU A 212 -14.84 -0.48 4.15
C LEU A 212 -13.83 0.59 3.77
N ALA A 213 -12.75 0.71 4.52
CA ALA A 213 -11.68 1.69 4.25
C ALA A 213 -10.58 1.06 3.38
N ILE A 214 -10.45 1.54 2.13
CA ILE A 214 -9.54 0.98 1.14
C ILE A 214 -8.98 2.07 0.21
N ASP A 215 -7.66 2.07 -0.01
CA ASP A 215 -7.01 2.97 -0.97
C ASP A 215 -7.01 2.35 -2.38
N LEU A 216 -7.96 2.75 -3.22
CA LEU A 216 -8.07 2.31 -4.61
C LEU A 216 -7.04 2.98 -5.54
N THR A 217 -6.18 3.86 -5.05
CA THR A 217 -5.05 4.36 -5.85
C THR A 217 -3.91 3.33 -5.95
N LEU A 218 -3.95 2.28 -5.12
CA LEU A 218 -3.05 1.15 -5.20
C LEU A 218 -3.58 0.14 -6.23
N VAL A 219 -2.75 -0.22 -7.19
CA VAL A 219 -3.11 -1.11 -8.31
C VAL A 219 -3.62 -2.47 -7.83
N GLU A 220 -2.99 -3.02 -6.80
CA GLU A 220 -3.41 -4.29 -6.19
C GLU A 220 -4.84 -4.21 -5.64
N ASN A 221 -5.18 -3.13 -4.94
CA ASN A 221 -6.52 -2.93 -4.43
C ASN A 221 -7.56 -2.77 -5.55
N LEU A 222 -7.17 -2.10 -6.64
CA LEU A 222 -8.04 -1.97 -7.80
C LEU A 222 -8.27 -3.33 -8.48
N LYS A 223 -7.23 -4.14 -8.67
CA LYS A 223 -7.37 -5.52 -9.19
C LYS A 223 -8.30 -6.39 -8.33
N ASN A 224 -8.24 -6.25 -7.02
CA ASN A 224 -9.03 -7.03 -6.06
C ASN A 224 -10.40 -6.39 -5.72
N PHE A 225 -10.76 -5.27 -6.32
CA PHE A 225 -12.01 -4.55 -6.03
C PHE A 225 -13.28 -5.45 -6.12
N PRO A 226 -13.47 -6.30 -7.16
CA PRO A 226 -14.63 -7.18 -7.23
C PRO A 226 -14.73 -8.13 -6.03
N GLN A 227 -13.59 -8.64 -5.58
CA GLN A 227 -13.51 -9.51 -4.41
C GLN A 227 -13.87 -8.77 -3.12
N TYR A 228 -13.38 -7.54 -2.95
CA TYR A 228 -13.69 -6.73 -1.78
C TYR A 228 -15.17 -6.34 -1.71
N VAL A 229 -15.77 -5.95 -2.83
CA VAL A 229 -17.20 -5.63 -2.88
C VAL A 229 -18.04 -6.80 -2.40
N ARG A 230 -17.74 -8.01 -2.86
CA ARG A 230 -18.44 -9.23 -2.47
C ARG A 230 -18.15 -9.65 -1.02
N MET A 231 -16.85 -9.66 -0.63
CA MET A 231 -16.43 -10.14 0.69
C MET A 231 -17.02 -9.30 1.84
N TYR A 232 -17.11 -8.00 1.63
CA TYR A 232 -17.58 -7.06 2.64
C TYR A 232 -19.04 -6.60 2.40
N HIS A 233 -19.71 -7.16 1.39
CA HIS A 233 -21.09 -6.80 1.02
C HIS A 233 -21.28 -5.28 0.85
N VAL A 234 -20.42 -4.66 0.05
CA VAL A 234 -20.45 -3.22 -0.18
C VAL A 234 -21.74 -2.83 -0.88
N SER A 235 -22.52 -1.97 -0.23
CA SER A 235 -23.82 -1.53 -0.72
C SER A 235 -23.82 -0.11 -1.29
N HIS A 236 -22.89 0.74 -0.87
CA HIS A 236 -22.78 2.14 -1.28
C HIS A 236 -21.38 2.42 -1.82
N TYR A 237 -21.34 2.98 -3.03
CA TYR A 237 -20.10 3.33 -3.69
C TYR A 237 -20.19 4.71 -4.33
N ALA A 238 -19.34 5.65 -3.89
CA ALA A 238 -19.19 6.97 -4.48
C ALA A 238 -17.90 7.03 -5.29
N THR A 239 -17.92 7.60 -6.49
CA THR A 239 -16.74 7.62 -7.36
C THR A 239 -16.89 8.66 -8.48
N SER A 240 -15.79 8.92 -9.21
CA SER A 240 -15.84 9.75 -10.41
C SER A 240 -16.26 8.96 -11.66
N PRO A 241 -16.83 9.63 -12.69
CA PRO A 241 -17.17 8.99 -13.95
C PRO A 241 -16.01 8.27 -14.62
N SER A 242 -14.81 8.84 -14.58
CA SER A 242 -13.63 8.26 -15.19
C SER A 242 -13.19 6.97 -14.50
N VAL A 243 -13.19 6.95 -13.17
CA VAL A 243 -12.84 5.75 -12.37
C VAL A 243 -13.88 4.64 -12.59
N PHE A 244 -15.18 4.97 -12.55
CA PHE A 244 -16.22 3.96 -12.73
C PHE A 244 -16.24 3.38 -14.15
N LEU A 245 -16.09 4.23 -15.18
CA LEU A 245 -16.00 3.76 -16.58
C LEU A 245 -14.79 2.85 -16.79
N ASN A 246 -13.68 3.18 -16.16
CA ASN A 246 -12.49 2.34 -16.15
C ASN A 246 -12.78 0.94 -15.58
N MET A 247 -13.43 0.87 -14.43
CA MET A 247 -13.85 -0.41 -13.84
C MET A 247 -14.75 -1.20 -14.78
N LEU A 248 -15.71 -0.54 -15.43
CA LEU A 248 -16.62 -1.19 -16.39
C LEU A 248 -15.89 -1.78 -17.60
N ASN A 249 -14.79 -1.17 -18.02
CA ASN A 249 -14.01 -1.63 -19.17
C ASN A 249 -13.02 -2.76 -18.81
N ASN A 250 -12.56 -2.86 -17.56
CA ASN A 250 -11.46 -3.74 -17.17
C ASN A 250 -11.87 -5.04 -16.51
N TYR A 251 -13.03 -5.07 -15.84
CA TYR A 251 -13.48 -6.30 -15.21
C TYR A 251 -14.25 -7.19 -16.20
N SER A 252 -14.09 -8.48 -16.01
CA SER A 252 -14.85 -9.48 -16.78
C SER A 252 -16.36 -9.34 -16.53
N ASN A 253 -17.17 -9.85 -17.45
CA ASN A 253 -18.63 -9.84 -17.28
C ASN A 253 -19.07 -10.50 -15.98
N GLN A 254 -18.40 -11.58 -15.55
CA GLN A 254 -18.72 -12.28 -14.31
C GLN A 254 -18.40 -11.43 -13.07
N GLU A 255 -17.28 -10.71 -13.08
CA GLU A 255 -16.92 -9.79 -12.00
C GLU A 255 -17.87 -8.61 -11.92
N LEU A 256 -18.24 -8.03 -13.06
CA LEU A 256 -19.19 -6.92 -13.12
C LEU A 256 -20.57 -7.31 -12.59
N GLU A 257 -21.08 -8.50 -12.94
CA GLU A 257 -22.35 -9.00 -12.39
C GLU A 257 -22.22 -9.26 -10.87
N SER A 258 -21.07 -9.78 -10.42
CA SER A 258 -20.81 -9.97 -8.99
C SER A 258 -20.76 -8.66 -8.21
N ILE A 259 -20.17 -7.59 -8.76
CA ILE A 259 -20.18 -6.25 -8.18
C ILE A 259 -21.62 -5.71 -8.16
N ALA A 260 -22.32 -5.78 -9.27
CA ALA A 260 -23.65 -5.23 -9.43
C ALA A 260 -24.69 -5.89 -8.50
N SER A 261 -24.53 -7.16 -8.17
CA SER A 261 -25.42 -7.89 -7.25
C SER A 261 -25.33 -7.45 -5.79
N GLU A 262 -24.19 -6.89 -5.37
CA GLU A 262 -23.99 -6.41 -4.00
C GLU A 262 -24.38 -4.94 -3.82
N LEU A 263 -24.12 -4.12 -4.84
CA LEU A 263 -24.34 -2.69 -4.78
C LEU A 263 -25.84 -2.35 -4.73
N LYS A 264 -26.21 -1.40 -3.87
CA LYS A 264 -27.54 -0.79 -3.82
C LYS A 264 -27.55 0.61 -4.42
N TYR A 265 -26.47 1.36 -4.23
CA TYR A 265 -26.35 2.75 -4.68
C TYR A 265 -24.95 3.00 -5.23
N VAL A 266 -24.92 3.55 -6.46
CA VAL A 266 -23.69 4.03 -7.11
C VAL A 266 -23.86 5.52 -7.37
N MET A 267 -23.01 6.32 -6.74
CA MET A 267 -23.04 7.76 -6.75
C MET A 267 -21.86 8.28 -7.56
N ILE A 268 -22.16 8.85 -8.73
CA ILE A 268 -21.16 9.34 -9.66
C ILE A 268 -21.11 10.87 -9.54
N ALA A 269 -19.91 11.42 -9.28
CA ALA A 269 -19.71 12.86 -9.09
C ALA A 269 -18.31 13.33 -9.47
N GLY A 270 -18.09 14.66 -9.46
CA GLY A 270 -16.78 15.29 -9.60
C GLY A 270 -16.34 15.55 -11.05
N GLU A 271 -16.97 14.97 -12.04
CA GLU A 271 -16.71 15.21 -13.47
C GLU A 271 -18.01 15.17 -14.26
N SER A 272 -17.96 15.59 -15.54
CA SER A 272 -19.07 15.39 -16.47
C SER A 272 -19.40 13.92 -16.64
N PHE A 273 -20.65 13.54 -16.39
CA PHE A 273 -21.10 12.16 -16.42
C PHE A 273 -20.89 11.55 -17.82
N LYS A 274 -20.30 10.40 -17.91
CA LYS A 274 -20.03 9.69 -19.19
C LYS A 274 -21.24 8.87 -19.57
N ARG A 275 -21.89 9.20 -20.71
CA ARG A 275 -23.10 8.54 -21.23
C ARG A 275 -22.97 7.02 -21.30
N LYS A 276 -21.80 6.50 -21.66
CA LYS A 276 -21.52 5.05 -21.76
C LYS A 276 -21.78 4.31 -20.43
N ILE A 277 -21.59 4.95 -19.27
CA ILE A 277 -21.91 4.37 -17.95
C ILE A 277 -23.41 4.07 -17.86
N TYR A 278 -24.25 5.02 -18.25
CA TYR A 278 -25.71 4.86 -18.27
C TYR A 278 -26.14 3.77 -19.26
N GLU A 279 -25.55 3.75 -20.47
CA GLU A 279 -25.85 2.76 -21.50
C GLU A 279 -25.55 1.35 -21.01
N ILE A 280 -24.36 1.10 -20.45
CA ILE A 280 -23.97 -0.20 -19.89
C ILE A 280 -24.91 -0.60 -18.74
N TRP A 281 -25.17 0.30 -17.79
CA TRP A 281 -26.08 0.05 -16.66
C TRP A 281 -27.49 -0.35 -17.15
N ARG A 282 -28.01 0.33 -18.13
CA ARG A 282 -29.34 0.08 -18.72
C ARG A 282 -29.37 -1.24 -19.51
N GLU A 283 -28.39 -1.49 -20.36
CA GLU A 283 -28.29 -2.71 -21.17
C GLU A 283 -28.18 -3.97 -20.33
N ARG A 284 -27.39 -3.91 -19.27
CA ARG A 284 -27.22 -5.02 -18.31
C ARG A 284 -28.38 -5.15 -17.32
N GLN A 285 -29.33 -4.25 -17.31
CA GLN A 285 -30.49 -4.26 -16.41
C GLN A 285 -30.12 -4.33 -14.92
N TRP A 286 -28.98 -3.77 -14.50
CA TRP A 286 -28.54 -3.81 -13.10
C TRP A 286 -29.53 -3.10 -12.16
N ASP A 287 -29.75 -3.65 -10.97
CA ASP A 287 -30.79 -3.22 -10.03
C ASP A 287 -30.36 -2.11 -9.07
N PHE A 288 -29.05 -1.84 -8.94
CA PHE A 288 -28.61 -0.73 -8.09
C PHE A 288 -29.08 0.63 -8.62
N GLY A 289 -29.39 1.55 -7.71
CA GLY A 289 -29.68 2.93 -8.06
C GLY A 289 -28.43 3.63 -8.55
N LEU A 290 -28.47 4.11 -9.78
CA LEU A 290 -27.39 4.91 -10.37
C LEU A 290 -27.75 6.39 -10.26
N PHE A 291 -26.78 7.20 -9.77
CA PHE A 291 -27.00 8.63 -9.54
C PHE A 291 -25.89 9.46 -10.19
N ASN A 292 -26.28 10.57 -10.79
CA ASN A 292 -25.39 11.67 -11.14
C ASN A 292 -25.55 12.77 -10.08
N LEU A 293 -24.49 13.07 -9.35
CA LEU A 293 -24.47 14.07 -8.28
C LEU A 293 -23.56 15.22 -8.71
N TYR A 294 -24.01 16.43 -8.48
CA TYR A 294 -23.26 17.65 -8.80
C TYR A 294 -23.25 18.61 -7.62
N GLY A 295 -22.10 19.17 -7.36
CA GLY A 295 -21.90 20.27 -6.40
C GLY A 295 -20.44 20.66 -6.29
N PRO A 296 -20.14 21.95 -6.13
CA PRO A 296 -18.82 22.41 -5.74
C PRO A 296 -18.61 22.28 -4.22
N THR A 297 -17.37 22.21 -3.77
CA THR A 297 -17.00 22.15 -2.34
C THR A 297 -17.61 23.29 -1.52
N GLU A 298 -17.78 24.47 -2.14
CA GLU A 298 -18.40 25.66 -1.57
C GLU A 298 -19.90 25.51 -1.31
N ALA A 299 -20.51 24.46 -1.90
CA ALA A 299 -21.92 24.09 -1.64
C ALA A 299 -22.04 22.77 -0.86
N THR A 300 -20.99 22.38 -0.16
CA THR A 300 -20.92 21.20 0.72
C THR A 300 -21.23 19.92 -0.02
N VAL A 301 -20.28 19.44 -0.80
CA VAL A 301 -20.23 18.19 -1.55
C VAL A 301 -21.21 18.14 -2.73
N TYR A 302 -22.52 18.13 -2.46
CA TYR A 302 -23.54 18.00 -3.50
C TYR A 302 -24.68 19.00 -3.31
N ALA A 303 -25.08 19.64 -4.41
CA ALA A 303 -26.18 20.59 -4.47
C ALA A 303 -27.38 20.03 -5.27
N THR A 304 -27.11 19.22 -6.31
CA THR A 304 -28.15 18.59 -7.12
C THR A 304 -27.90 17.12 -7.34
N TYR A 305 -28.92 16.38 -7.69
CA TYR A 305 -28.84 14.97 -8.05
C TYR A 305 -29.78 14.61 -9.17
N TYR A 306 -29.41 13.62 -9.97
CA TYR A 306 -30.26 12.94 -10.91
C TYR A 306 -30.22 11.43 -10.67
N ARG A 307 -31.38 10.81 -10.47
CA ARG A 307 -31.51 9.35 -10.39
C ARG A 307 -31.86 8.83 -11.76
N PHE A 308 -31.02 7.91 -12.29
CA PHE A 308 -31.29 7.30 -13.58
C PHE A 308 -32.45 6.31 -13.49
N GLU A 309 -33.26 6.30 -14.55
CA GLU A 309 -34.32 5.33 -14.79
C GLU A 309 -33.96 4.46 -16.01
N LYS A 310 -34.41 3.20 -16.05
CA LYS A 310 -34.13 2.28 -17.14
C LYS A 310 -34.82 2.65 -18.46
N ASN A 311 -35.85 3.45 -18.42
CA ASN A 311 -36.56 4.06 -19.56
C ASN A 311 -36.79 5.55 -19.26
N PRO A 312 -36.57 6.47 -20.14
CA PRO A 312 -36.40 6.48 -21.60
C PRO A 312 -34.93 6.67 -22.08
N GLU A 313 -34.71 6.68 -23.42
CA GLU A 313 -33.45 7.17 -24.01
C GLU A 313 -33.24 8.65 -23.61
N LEU A 314 -32.17 8.90 -22.85
CA LEU A 314 -31.75 10.26 -22.52
C LEU A 314 -30.94 10.82 -23.69
N GLN A 315 -31.33 11.95 -24.23
CA GLN A 315 -30.55 12.65 -25.26
C GLN A 315 -29.33 13.36 -24.64
N GLU A 316 -29.52 13.96 -23.48
CA GLU A 316 -28.48 14.64 -22.67
C GLU A 316 -28.57 14.15 -21.22
N ILE A 317 -27.44 14.15 -20.49
CA ILE A 317 -27.40 13.76 -19.08
C ILE A 317 -27.59 14.98 -18.21
N PRO A 318 -28.64 15.06 -17.39
CA PRO A 318 -28.86 16.18 -16.51
C PRO A 318 -27.96 16.09 -15.25
N ILE A 319 -27.64 17.25 -14.66
CA ILE A 319 -27.17 17.35 -13.29
C ILE A 319 -28.34 17.34 -12.28
N GLY A 320 -29.56 17.34 -12.77
CA GLY A 320 -30.76 16.98 -12.06
C GLY A 320 -31.44 18.13 -11.33
N THR A 321 -31.99 17.83 -10.13
CA THR A 321 -32.73 18.74 -9.27
C THR A 321 -32.00 18.96 -7.96
N CYS A 322 -32.33 20.08 -7.27
CA CYS A 322 -31.69 20.41 -5.99
C CYS A 322 -31.98 19.38 -4.90
N ILE A 323 -30.94 19.07 -4.11
CA ILE A 323 -31.12 18.40 -2.82
C ILE A 323 -31.93 19.28 -1.88
N GLU A 324 -32.75 18.71 -1.00
CA GLU A 324 -33.58 19.45 -0.07
C GLU A 324 -32.79 20.42 0.79
N GLY A 325 -33.18 21.67 0.83
CA GLY A 325 -32.45 22.76 1.50
C GLY A 325 -31.55 23.57 0.58
N CYS A 326 -31.36 23.11 -0.67
CA CYS A 326 -30.70 23.86 -1.73
C CYS A 326 -31.73 24.50 -2.69
N LYS A 327 -31.39 25.65 -3.22
CA LYS A 327 -32.11 26.36 -4.30
C LYS A 327 -31.08 26.83 -5.32
N TYR A 328 -31.57 27.17 -6.51
CA TYR A 328 -30.69 27.72 -7.55
C TYR A 328 -31.33 28.92 -8.24
N GLU A 329 -30.47 29.68 -8.89
CA GLU A 329 -30.85 30.73 -9.85
C GLU A 329 -29.89 30.63 -11.05
N ILE A 330 -30.42 30.95 -12.25
CA ILE A 330 -29.56 31.05 -13.45
C ILE A 330 -29.54 32.52 -13.84
N ILE A 331 -28.36 33.13 -13.76
CA ILE A 331 -28.13 34.54 -14.06
C ILE A 331 -27.47 34.71 -15.42
N ASN A 332 -27.56 35.92 -16.00
CA ASN A 332 -26.92 36.29 -17.27
C ASN A 332 -27.28 35.31 -18.42
N LYS A 333 -28.57 34.96 -18.55
CA LYS A 333 -29.04 34.01 -19.54
C LYS A 333 -28.86 34.52 -20.96
N ASP A 334 -28.36 33.67 -21.86
CA ASP A 334 -28.34 33.89 -23.29
C ASP A 334 -29.71 33.61 -23.94
N LYS A 335 -29.75 33.64 -25.29
CA LYS A 335 -30.97 33.41 -26.10
C LYS A 335 -31.51 31.98 -25.95
N ASP A 336 -30.63 31.00 -25.62
CA ASP A 336 -30.94 29.60 -25.47
C ASP A 336 -31.25 29.25 -24.01
N GLY A 337 -31.32 30.25 -23.13
CA GLY A 337 -31.59 30.08 -21.70
C GLY A 337 -30.43 29.59 -20.88
N LYS A 338 -29.21 29.49 -21.47
CA LYS A 338 -27.97 29.15 -20.79
C LYS A 338 -27.45 30.35 -20.02
N GLY A 339 -27.02 30.14 -18.78
CA GLY A 339 -26.46 31.18 -17.94
C GLY A 339 -25.68 30.62 -16.77
N GLU A 340 -25.07 31.50 -15.98
CA GLU A 340 -24.29 31.09 -14.82
C GLU A 340 -25.20 30.58 -13.71
N LEU A 341 -24.83 29.45 -13.12
CA LEU A 341 -25.53 28.86 -11.98
C LEU A 341 -25.13 29.55 -10.68
N VAL A 342 -26.12 30.01 -9.94
CA VAL A 342 -25.99 30.46 -8.55
C VAL A 342 -26.71 29.46 -7.65
N LEU A 343 -25.99 28.92 -6.67
CA LEU A 343 -26.53 28.02 -5.65
C LEU A 343 -26.87 28.81 -4.37
N LYS A 344 -27.99 28.47 -3.72
CA LYS A 344 -28.48 29.16 -2.53
C LYS A 344 -28.96 28.16 -1.48
N GLY A 345 -28.75 28.46 -0.20
CA GLY A 345 -29.35 27.71 0.90
C GLY A 345 -28.37 27.14 1.91
N ASN A 346 -28.81 26.09 2.62
CA ASN A 346 -28.14 25.56 3.81
C ASN A 346 -26.83 24.83 3.49
N GLY A 347 -26.60 24.40 2.23
CA GLY A 347 -25.35 23.79 1.80
C GLY A 347 -24.24 24.81 1.51
N ILE A 348 -24.56 26.10 1.35
CA ILE A 348 -23.56 27.13 1.01
C ILE A 348 -22.72 27.43 2.25
N THR A 349 -21.41 27.26 2.11
CA THR A 349 -20.44 27.48 3.18
C THR A 349 -20.28 28.97 3.52
N ASP A 350 -19.55 29.26 4.61
CA ASP A 350 -19.29 30.65 5.02
C ASP A 350 -18.20 31.34 4.19
N GLY A 351 -17.64 30.64 3.19
CA GLY A 351 -16.63 31.16 2.27
C GLY A 351 -15.24 30.54 2.49
N TYR A 352 -14.23 31.25 2.00
CA TYR A 352 -12.85 30.82 2.06
C TYR A 352 -12.14 31.39 3.28
N VAL A 353 -11.35 30.53 3.95
CA VAL A 353 -10.51 30.95 5.09
C VAL A 353 -9.44 31.91 4.60
N ASN A 354 -9.25 33.04 5.32
CA ASN A 354 -8.22 34.05 5.05
C ASN A 354 -8.22 34.65 3.62
N ASN A 355 -9.33 34.56 2.87
CA ASN A 355 -9.41 35.05 1.49
C ASN A 355 -10.66 35.87 1.26
N ALA A 356 -10.74 37.06 1.91
CA ALA A 356 -11.87 37.96 1.85
C ALA A 356 -12.16 38.53 0.45
N GLU A 357 -11.15 38.70 -0.40
CA GLU A 357 -11.33 39.21 -1.76
C GLU A 357 -12.06 38.21 -2.65
N GLU A 358 -11.66 36.93 -2.59
CA GLU A 358 -12.31 35.90 -3.39
C GLU A 358 -13.70 35.57 -2.85
N CYS A 359 -13.88 35.63 -1.52
CA CYS A 359 -15.22 35.52 -0.93
C CYS A 359 -16.17 36.59 -1.49
N LYS A 360 -15.78 37.87 -1.55
CA LYS A 360 -16.60 38.95 -2.11
C LYS A 360 -16.97 38.76 -3.57
N LYS A 361 -16.16 38.05 -4.37
CA LYS A 361 -16.44 37.77 -5.78
C LYS A 361 -17.46 36.66 -5.99
N ARG A 362 -17.42 35.65 -5.12
CA ARG A 362 -18.19 34.42 -5.31
C ARG A 362 -19.37 34.27 -4.35
N PHE A 363 -19.26 34.80 -3.13
CA PHE A 363 -20.27 34.65 -2.09
C PHE A 363 -20.99 35.96 -1.81
N TYR A 364 -22.31 35.87 -1.64
CA TYR A 364 -23.13 36.97 -1.16
C TYR A 364 -24.31 36.46 -0.34
N LYS A 365 -25.00 37.37 0.34
CA LYS A 365 -26.22 37.02 1.08
C LYS A 365 -27.42 37.69 0.46
N GLU A 366 -28.46 36.92 0.21
CA GLU A 366 -29.77 37.45 -0.14
C GLU A 366 -30.70 37.27 1.05
N LYS A 367 -31.09 38.43 1.69
CA LYS A 367 -31.75 38.42 3.00
C LYS A 367 -30.92 37.71 4.06
N SER A 368 -31.26 36.49 4.45
CA SER A 368 -30.54 35.64 5.39
C SER A 368 -29.95 34.36 4.74
N THR A 369 -30.09 34.20 3.42
CA THR A 369 -29.67 32.99 2.70
C THR A 369 -28.32 33.22 2.07
N ASN A 370 -27.39 32.32 2.33
CA ASN A 370 -26.08 32.29 1.68
C ASN A 370 -26.24 31.90 0.20
N CYS A 371 -25.52 32.60 -0.68
CA CYS A 371 -25.49 32.38 -2.13
C CYS A 371 -24.06 32.24 -2.62
N TYR A 372 -23.86 31.36 -3.61
CA TYR A 372 -22.56 31.10 -4.24
C TYR A 372 -22.67 31.09 -5.77
N CYS A 373 -21.86 31.94 -6.43
CA CYS A 373 -21.70 32.00 -7.88
C CYS A 373 -20.69 30.91 -8.32
N THR A 374 -21.17 29.87 -9.01
CA THR A 374 -20.38 28.71 -9.30
C THR A 374 -19.36 28.91 -10.43
N GLY A 375 -19.64 29.79 -11.39
CA GLY A 375 -18.92 29.91 -12.65
C GLY A 375 -19.32 28.82 -13.68
N ASP A 376 -20.26 27.95 -13.32
CA ASP A 376 -20.76 26.89 -14.22
C ASP A 376 -21.93 27.41 -15.07
N ILE A 377 -21.90 27.10 -16.37
CA ILE A 377 -22.95 27.45 -17.32
C ILE A 377 -23.95 26.30 -17.38
N VAL A 378 -25.20 26.63 -17.08
CA VAL A 378 -26.29 25.65 -17.07
C VAL A 378 -27.51 26.17 -17.82
N ALA A 379 -28.40 25.26 -18.21
CA ALA A 379 -29.75 25.58 -18.66
C ALA A 379 -30.73 24.64 -17.96
N MET A 380 -32.00 25.09 -17.89
CA MET A 380 -33.08 24.30 -17.30
C MET A 380 -34.05 23.84 -18.40
N HIS A 381 -34.21 22.51 -18.51
CA HIS A 381 -35.15 21.88 -19.42
C HIS A 381 -35.99 20.84 -18.65
N ASN A 382 -37.30 20.82 -18.85
CA ASN A 382 -38.21 19.87 -18.22
C ASN A 382 -38.08 19.74 -16.70
N GLY A 383 -37.77 20.84 -16.00
CA GLY A 383 -37.59 20.83 -14.53
C GLY A 383 -36.23 20.31 -14.04
N MET A 384 -35.31 20.04 -14.94
CA MET A 384 -33.96 19.54 -14.62
C MET A 384 -32.89 20.48 -15.15
N LEU A 385 -31.77 20.57 -14.39
CA LEU A 385 -30.60 21.34 -14.77
C LEU A 385 -29.66 20.49 -15.64
N TYR A 386 -29.11 21.14 -16.66
CA TYR A 386 -28.09 20.57 -17.57
C TYR A 386 -26.83 21.43 -17.54
N PHE A 387 -25.68 20.80 -17.52
CA PHE A 387 -24.36 21.45 -17.48
C PHE A 387 -23.77 21.61 -18.89
N TYR A 388 -23.30 22.79 -19.22
CA TYR A 388 -22.76 23.15 -20.54
C TYR A 388 -21.29 23.65 -20.49
N GLY A 389 -20.61 23.48 -19.36
CA GLY A 389 -19.21 23.89 -19.20
C GLY A 389 -19.05 25.03 -18.20
N ARG A 390 -17.87 25.64 -18.23
CA ARG A 390 -17.51 26.75 -17.32
C ARG A 390 -17.21 28.03 -18.09
N ASN A 391 -17.37 29.15 -17.39
CA ASN A 391 -16.98 30.45 -17.90
C ASN A 391 -15.57 30.89 -17.49
N ASP A 392 -14.80 30.03 -16.81
CA ASP A 392 -13.45 30.29 -16.32
C ASP A 392 -12.45 29.17 -16.72
N ASP A 393 -11.15 29.33 -16.36
CA ASP A 393 -10.07 28.39 -16.69
C ASP A 393 -9.98 27.19 -15.72
N GLN A 394 -11.01 26.89 -14.95
CA GLN A 394 -11.06 25.71 -14.09
C GLN A 394 -11.35 24.45 -14.89
N VAL A 395 -10.60 23.39 -14.55
CA VAL A 395 -10.72 22.06 -15.16
C VAL A 395 -10.88 21.00 -14.08
N GLN A 396 -11.41 19.85 -14.48
CA GLN A 396 -11.45 18.67 -13.62
C GLN A 396 -10.61 17.58 -14.25
N ILE A 397 -9.58 17.11 -13.52
CA ILE A 397 -8.66 16.08 -13.96
C ILE A 397 -8.76 14.93 -12.96
N HIS A 398 -9.26 13.77 -13.38
CA HIS A 398 -9.49 12.59 -12.51
C HIS A 398 -10.33 12.91 -11.24
N GLY A 399 -11.35 13.74 -11.39
CA GLY A 399 -12.21 14.19 -10.29
C GLY A 399 -11.62 15.30 -9.43
N ILE A 400 -10.38 15.71 -9.70
CA ILE A 400 -9.69 16.80 -8.99
C ILE A 400 -10.01 18.11 -9.70
N ARG A 401 -10.59 19.06 -8.98
CA ARG A 401 -10.84 20.42 -9.47
C ARG A 401 -9.53 21.23 -9.42
N LEU A 402 -9.09 21.73 -10.55
CA LEU A 402 -7.81 22.43 -10.71
C LEU A 402 -7.99 23.71 -11.53
N GLU A 403 -7.17 24.70 -11.24
CA GLU A 403 -6.98 25.88 -12.08
C GLU A 403 -5.79 25.65 -13.02
N LEU A 404 -5.93 25.91 -14.32
CA LEU A 404 -4.80 25.79 -15.25
C LEU A 404 -3.59 26.66 -14.81
N ASN A 405 -3.86 27.84 -14.22
CA ASN A 405 -2.82 28.71 -13.67
C ASN A 405 -2.04 28.06 -12.48
N GLU A 406 -2.70 27.21 -11.67
CA GLU A 406 -2.01 26.50 -10.58
C GLU A 406 -1.03 25.45 -11.15
N ILE A 407 -1.45 24.74 -12.18
CA ILE A 407 -0.59 23.81 -12.91
C ILE A 407 0.60 24.56 -13.50
N GLU A 408 0.33 25.66 -14.21
CA GLU A 408 1.36 26.50 -14.82
C GLU A 408 2.36 27.06 -13.79
N ASN A 409 1.89 27.53 -12.63
CA ASN A 409 2.75 28.02 -11.57
C ASN A 409 3.63 26.89 -10.98
N THR A 410 3.05 25.72 -10.72
CA THR A 410 3.80 24.56 -10.23
C THR A 410 4.90 24.13 -11.21
N LEU A 411 4.60 24.17 -12.49
CA LEU A 411 5.58 23.82 -13.55
C LEU A 411 6.61 24.93 -13.78
N ARG A 412 6.25 26.19 -13.56
CA ARG A 412 7.17 27.35 -13.67
C ARG A 412 8.19 27.38 -12.54
N ASP A 413 7.85 26.84 -11.36
CA ASP A 413 8.78 26.76 -10.21
C ASP A 413 9.92 25.75 -10.42
N ILE A 414 9.90 24.97 -11.51
CA ILE A 414 10.96 24.02 -11.85
C ILE A 414 12.19 24.81 -12.33
N GLU A 415 13.36 24.49 -11.76
CA GLU A 415 14.61 25.11 -12.17
C GLU A 415 14.88 24.89 -13.67
N GLY A 416 15.14 25.97 -14.40
CA GLY A 416 15.35 25.95 -15.84
C GLY A 416 14.11 26.21 -16.69
N VAL A 417 12.91 26.19 -16.14
CA VAL A 417 11.68 26.62 -16.81
C VAL A 417 11.55 28.14 -16.67
N MET A 418 11.44 28.85 -17.80
CA MET A 418 11.28 30.32 -17.83
C MET A 418 9.80 30.73 -17.86
N ASP A 419 9.01 30.02 -18.64
CA ASP A 419 7.56 30.21 -18.69
C ASP A 419 6.90 28.92 -19.20
N VAL A 420 5.61 28.74 -18.89
CA VAL A 420 4.84 27.57 -19.30
C VAL A 420 3.37 27.94 -19.46
N ALA A 421 2.74 27.33 -20.45
CA ALA A 421 1.30 27.40 -20.65
C ALA A 421 0.74 26.00 -20.90
N VAL A 422 -0.38 25.67 -20.26
CA VAL A 422 -1.06 24.39 -20.43
C VAL A 422 -2.49 24.55 -20.93
N VAL A 423 -2.97 23.54 -21.65
CA VAL A 423 -4.37 23.39 -22.04
C VAL A 423 -4.85 21.99 -21.66
N TYR A 424 -6.07 21.91 -21.14
CA TYR A 424 -6.73 20.62 -20.87
C TYR A 424 -7.92 20.46 -21.81
N ASN A 425 -7.86 19.46 -22.67
CA ASN A 425 -8.94 19.16 -23.60
C ASN A 425 -8.94 17.65 -23.93
N GLU A 426 -10.09 17.07 -24.20
CA GLU A 426 -10.26 15.63 -24.52
C GLU A 426 -9.57 14.70 -23.49
N ASN A 427 -9.59 15.06 -22.19
CA ASN A 427 -8.91 14.41 -21.06
C ASN A 427 -7.36 14.44 -21.13
N LEU A 428 -6.78 15.33 -21.91
CA LEU A 428 -5.36 15.51 -22.08
C LEU A 428 -4.90 16.86 -21.55
N LEU A 429 -3.85 16.84 -20.74
CA LEU A 429 -3.11 18.05 -20.35
C LEU A 429 -1.92 18.19 -21.29
N VAL A 430 -1.93 19.25 -22.10
CA VAL A 430 -0.90 19.55 -23.11
C VAL A 430 -0.19 20.84 -22.74
N GLY A 431 1.16 20.88 -22.75
CA GLY A 431 1.95 22.00 -22.33
C GLY A 431 2.93 22.53 -23.39
N ASN A 432 3.14 23.85 -23.41
CA ASN A 432 4.24 24.50 -24.10
C ASN A 432 5.15 25.15 -23.06
N PHE A 433 6.45 24.82 -23.09
CA PHE A 433 7.45 25.28 -22.14
C PHE A 433 8.46 26.19 -22.84
N VAL A 434 8.75 27.32 -22.23
CA VAL A 434 9.92 28.15 -22.55
C VAL A 434 11.01 27.82 -21.54
N VAL A 435 12.14 27.30 -21.96
CA VAL A 435 13.19 26.80 -21.06
C VAL A 435 14.51 27.48 -21.33
N LYS A 436 15.42 27.47 -20.36
CA LYS A 436 16.79 27.96 -20.53
C LYS A 436 17.57 27.05 -21.46
N GLU A 437 18.57 27.60 -22.13
CA GLU A 437 19.49 26.84 -22.97
C GLU A 437 20.19 25.74 -22.17
N GLY A 438 20.21 24.51 -22.71
CA GLY A 438 20.81 23.34 -22.07
C GLY A 438 19.82 22.45 -21.31
N VAL A 439 18.57 22.85 -21.05
CA VAL A 439 17.55 22.01 -20.45
C VAL A 439 17.04 20.98 -21.47
N THR A 440 17.07 19.72 -21.13
CA THR A 440 16.56 18.65 -22.00
C THR A 440 15.16 18.18 -21.60
N LYS A 441 14.38 17.70 -22.59
CA LYS A 441 13.04 17.14 -22.34
C LYS A 441 13.09 15.95 -21.37
N VAL A 442 14.15 15.14 -21.44
CA VAL A 442 14.34 13.95 -20.60
C VAL A 442 14.58 14.32 -19.13
N GLU A 443 15.44 15.30 -18.88
CA GLU A 443 15.73 15.79 -17.52
C GLU A 443 14.52 16.44 -16.89
N LEU A 444 13.80 17.28 -17.66
CA LEU A 444 12.58 17.91 -17.19
C LEU A 444 11.50 16.89 -16.85
N LEU A 445 11.30 15.87 -17.70
CA LEU A 445 10.33 14.80 -17.46
C LEU A 445 10.71 13.96 -16.22
N LYS A 446 12.00 13.65 -16.06
CA LYS A 446 12.49 12.94 -14.88
C LYS A 446 12.21 13.73 -13.61
N TYR A 447 12.55 15.02 -13.59
CA TYR A 447 12.29 15.89 -12.45
C TYR A 447 10.79 15.95 -12.11
N MET A 448 9.93 16.15 -13.13
CA MET A 448 8.48 16.19 -12.93
C MET A 448 7.96 14.87 -12.31
N ASN A 449 8.42 13.72 -12.82
CA ASN A 449 7.97 12.41 -12.29
C ASN A 449 8.42 12.14 -10.85
N GLU A 450 9.57 12.67 -10.43
CA GLU A 450 10.12 12.50 -9.08
C GLU A 450 9.52 13.49 -8.07
N ASN A 451 9.13 14.70 -8.52
CA ASN A 451 8.85 15.82 -7.62
C ASN A 451 7.45 16.41 -7.74
N ILE A 452 6.68 16.09 -8.80
CA ILE A 452 5.36 16.68 -9.05
C ILE A 452 4.27 15.60 -9.03
N PRO A 453 3.09 15.86 -8.42
CA PRO A 453 1.96 14.95 -8.51
C PRO A 453 1.61 14.63 -9.97
N LYS A 454 1.40 13.36 -10.28
CA LYS A 454 1.21 12.86 -11.66
C LYS A 454 0.08 13.57 -12.42
N TYR A 455 -0.98 13.95 -11.73
CA TYR A 455 -2.13 14.65 -12.33
C TYR A 455 -1.85 16.11 -12.74
N LEU A 456 -0.72 16.68 -12.32
CA LEU A 456 -0.24 18.01 -12.75
C LEU A 456 0.80 17.95 -13.86
N ILE A 457 1.28 16.75 -14.22
CA ILE A 457 2.28 16.55 -15.27
C ILE A 457 1.57 16.52 -16.63
N PRO A 458 1.94 17.39 -17.58
CA PRO A 458 1.36 17.34 -18.92
C PRO A 458 1.60 15.97 -19.59
N ASN A 459 0.54 15.41 -20.18
CA ASN A 459 0.63 14.18 -20.97
C ASN A 459 1.56 14.36 -22.18
N TYR A 460 1.48 15.52 -22.81
CA TYR A 460 2.35 15.94 -23.91
C TYR A 460 2.89 17.33 -23.67
N PHE A 461 4.14 17.58 -23.98
CA PHE A 461 4.70 18.94 -23.94
C PHE A 461 5.80 19.18 -24.96
N GLU A 462 5.96 20.44 -25.34
CA GLU A 462 6.97 20.93 -26.27
C GLU A 462 7.74 22.10 -25.68
N PHE A 463 9.00 22.21 -26.12
CA PHE A 463 9.77 23.42 -25.95
C PHE A 463 9.45 24.37 -27.08
N VAL A 464 9.17 25.62 -26.73
CA VAL A 464 8.88 26.70 -27.66
C VAL A 464 9.73 27.91 -27.30
N ASP A 465 10.05 28.74 -28.30
CA ASP A 465 10.84 29.96 -28.07
C ASP A 465 9.99 30.99 -27.29
N GLU A 466 8.69 31.08 -27.59
CA GLU A 466 7.75 31.96 -26.92
C GLU A 466 6.34 31.35 -26.86
N LEU A 467 5.58 31.71 -25.80
CA LEU A 467 4.19 31.28 -25.66
C LEU A 467 3.28 32.05 -26.65
N ALA A 468 2.39 31.30 -27.30
CA ALA A 468 1.38 31.87 -28.16
C ALA A 468 0.41 32.78 -27.38
N ARG A 469 0.18 33.99 -27.87
CA ARG A 469 -0.71 34.98 -27.24
C ARG A 469 -1.75 35.50 -28.20
N THR A 470 -2.92 35.79 -27.66
CA THR A 470 -4.02 36.48 -28.37
C THR A 470 -3.67 37.96 -28.59
N ILE A 471 -4.47 38.64 -29.43
CA ILE A 471 -4.34 40.08 -29.67
C ILE A 471 -4.39 40.93 -28.37
N ASN A 472 -5.09 40.42 -27.37
CA ASN A 472 -5.19 41.03 -26.05
C ASN A 472 -4.10 40.58 -25.06
N ASN A 473 -3.00 40.01 -25.54
CA ASN A 473 -1.84 39.57 -24.79
C ASN A 473 -2.12 38.42 -23.78
N LYS A 474 -3.25 37.72 -23.89
CA LYS A 474 -3.55 36.51 -23.11
C LYS A 474 -2.98 35.29 -23.82
N ILE A 475 -2.64 34.23 -23.05
CA ILE A 475 -2.20 32.93 -23.59
C ILE A 475 -3.29 32.38 -24.51
N ASP A 476 -2.91 32.02 -25.75
CA ASP A 476 -3.82 31.41 -26.72
C ASP A 476 -3.74 29.88 -26.63
N ARG A 477 -4.55 29.30 -25.74
CA ARG A 477 -4.61 27.87 -25.51
C ARG A 477 -5.11 27.07 -26.72
N ASN A 478 -5.86 27.68 -27.63
CA ASN A 478 -6.33 27.01 -28.86
C ASN A 478 -5.16 26.71 -29.83
N ILE A 479 -4.16 27.58 -29.85
CA ILE A 479 -2.94 27.33 -30.68
C ILE A 479 -2.14 26.18 -30.11
N ILE A 480 -2.03 26.05 -28.76
CA ILE A 480 -1.33 24.94 -28.11
C ILE A 480 -2.01 23.62 -28.49
N TRP A 481 -3.33 23.55 -28.38
CA TRP A 481 -4.10 22.36 -28.71
C TRP A 481 -4.02 21.99 -30.21
N ARG A 482 -4.11 22.96 -31.10
CA ARG A 482 -4.02 22.75 -32.54
C ARG A 482 -2.63 22.22 -32.95
N ARG A 483 -1.55 22.76 -32.42
CA ARG A 483 -0.17 22.28 -32.67
C ARG A 483 -0.02 20.81 -32.24
N TYR A 484 -0.54 20.47 -31.10
CA TYR A 484 -0.57 19.07 -30.62
C TYR A 484 -1.28 18.16 -31.65
N LYS A 485 -2.48 18.51 -32.07
CA LYS A 485 -3.27 17.70 -33.06
C LYS A 485 -2.56 17.57 -34.41
N GLU A 486 -1.94 18.63 -34.90
CA GLU A 486 -1.17 18.61 -36.17
C GLU A 486 0.02 17.63 -36.07
N LYS A 487 0.74 17.61 -34.95
CA LYS A 487 1.85 16.66 -34.76
C LYS A 487 1.42 15.22 -34.65
N GLN A 488 0.37 14.95 -33.92
CA GLN A 488 -0.19 13.60 -33.82
C GLN A 488 -0.56 13.04 -35.23
N ASN A 489 -1.12 13.86 -36.09
CA ASN A 489 -1.45 13.46 -37.44
C ASN A 489 -0.21 13.20 -38.32
N ILE A 490 0.91 13.90 -38.09
CA ILE A 490 2.16 13.70 -38.83
C ILE A 490 2.85 12.41 -38.39
N GLU A 491 2.87 12.11 -37.09
CA GLU A 491 3.52 10.94 -36.54
C GLU A 491 2.76 9.64 -36.89
N ALA A 492 1.46 9.69 -36.94
CA ALA A 492 0.62 8.55 -37.33
C ALA A 492 0.78 8.15 -38.80
N ASN A 493 1.19 9.06 -39.67
CA ASN A 493 1.39 8.83 -41.11
C ASN A 493 2.79 8.31 -41.49
N LYS A 494 3.72 8.18 -40.54
CA LYS A 494 5.03 7.56 -40.77
C LYS A 494 4.93 6.05 -40.73
N ASN A 495 4.56 5.45 -41.87
CA ASN A 495 4.55 3.98 -42.04
C ASN A 495 5.97 3.48 -42.34
N GLU A 496 6.62 2.82 -41.37
CA GLU A 496 7.77 1.95 -41.65
C GLU A 496 7.31 0.50 -41.84
N GLN A 497 7.92 -0.20 -42.81
CA GLN A 497 7.67 -1.63 -43.05
C GLN A 497 8.27 -2.43 -41.89
N ASN A 498 7.45 -3.10 -41.10
CA ASN A 498 7.85 -3.88 -39.94
C ASN A 498 7.34 -5.32 -40.02
N GLU A 499 8.22 -6.29 -39.74
CA GLU A 499 7.91 -7.74 -39.72
C GLU A 499 6.89 -8.13 -38.62
N ASN A 500 6.67 -7.27 -37.61
CA ASN A 500 5.83 -7.53 -36.42
C ASN A 500 4.50 -6.77 -36.42
N LYS A 501 4.01 -6.37 -37.60
CA LYS A 501 2.84 -5.51 -37.77
C LYS A 501 1.60 -6.01 -37.04
N ALA A 502 1.31 -7.31 -37.07
CA ALA A 502 0.12 -7.88 -36.45
C ALA A 502 0.09 -7.72 -34.92
N VAL A 503 1.25 -7.83 -34.23
CA VAL A 503 1.37 -7.63 -32.79
C VAL A 503 1.22 -6.15 -32.46
N GLN A 504 1.83 -5.29 -33.25
CA GLN A 504 1.77 -3.84 -33.09
C GLN A 504 0.34 -3.31 -33.29
N ASP A 505 -0.38 -3.80 -34.29
CA ASP A 505 -1.77 -3.43 -34.56
C ASP A 505 -2.69 -3.82 -33.38
N LYS A 506 -2.46 -4.98 -32.77
CA LYS A 506 -3.16 -5.40 -31.54
C LYS A 506 -2.83 -4.49 -30.35
N ILE A 507 -1.56 -4.16 -30.14
CA ILE A 507 -1.14 -3.24 -29.09
C ILE A 507 -1.76 -1.86 -29.30
N ILE A 508 -1.80 -1.36 -30.52
CA ILE A 508 -2.48 -0.10 -30.85
C ILE A 508 -3.96 -0.16 -30.48
N SER A 509 -4.64 -1.27 -30.78
CA SER A 509 -6.04 -1.46 -30.40
C SER A 509 -6.21 -1.43 -28.87
N ILE A 510 -5.34 -2.13 -28.14
CA ILE A 510 -5.35 -2.15 -26.67
C ILE A 510 -5.03 -0.75 -26.10
N MET A 511 -4.06 -0.03 -26.68
CA MET A 511 -3.77 1.35 -26.27
C MET A 511 -4.97 2.28 -26.46
N LYS A 512 -5.68 2.18 -27.58
CA LYS A 512 -6.90 2.97 -27.83
C LYS A 512 -8.01 2.64 -26.83
N GLU A 513 -8.20 1.37 -26.54
CA GLU A 513 -9.16 0.90 -25.54
C GLU A 513 -8.77 1.40 -24.14
N ALA A 514 -7.49 1.30 -23.77
CA ALA A 514 -6.98 1.77 -22.50
C ALA A 514 -7.13 3.29 -22.30
N LEU A 515 -7.04 4.06 -23.40
CA LEU A 515 -7.26 5.51 -23.41
C LEU A 515 -8.76 5.89 -23.44
N GLY A 516 -9.65 4.91 -23.61
CA GLY A 516 -11.10 5.16 -23.67
C GLY A 516 -11.54 5.96 -24.91
N ASN A 517 -10.73 6.03 -25.95
CA ASN A 517 -11.00 6.78 -27.17
C ASN A 517 -10.51 6.05 -28.43
N ASN A 518 -11.42 5.36 -29.11
CA ASN A 518 -11.09 4.58 -30.31
C ASN A 518 -10.78 5.44 -31.56
N GLU A 519 -11.09 6.74 -31.53
CA GLU A 519 -10.84 7.68 -32.63
C GLU A 519 -9.44 8.29 -32.58
N ILE A 520 -8.68 8.09 -31.47
CA ILE A 520 -7.29 8.57 -31.39
C ILE A 520 -6.45 7.92 -32.48
N ASN A 521 -5.70 8.75 -33.19
CA ASN A 521 -4.79 8.27 -34.21
C ASN A 521 -3.44 7.88 -33.56
N ILE A 522 -3.22 6.60 -33.30
CA ILE A 522 -2.00 6.04 -32.72
C ILE A 522 -1.24 5.28 -33.82
N GLY A 523 0.00 5.71 -34.08
CA GLY A 523 0.93 5.02 -34.97
C GLY A 523 1.88 4.10 -34.18
N TYR A 524 2.70 3.32 -34.86
CA TYR A 524 3.61 2.33 -34.27
C TYR A 524 4.65 2.93 -33.30
N ASN A 525 5.05 4.17 -33.52
CA ASN A 525 6.00 4.91 -32.70
C ASN A 525 5.35 5.96 -31.79
N SER A 526 4.02 6.04 -31.75
CA SER A 526 3.31 6.96 -30.84
C SER A 526 3.54 6.56 -29.39
N ASP A 527 3.95 7.53 -28.58
CA ASP A 527 4.13 7.34 -27.15
C ASP A 527 2.76 7.27 -26.44
N PHE A 528 2.55 6.25 -25.63
CA PHE A 528 1.30 6.02 -24.90
C PHE A 528 0.91 7.20 -24.02
N PHE A 529 1.88 7.76 -23.30
CA PHE A 529 1.64 8.87 -22.39
C PHE A 529 1.39 10.17 -23.15
N GLU A 530 2.14 10.40 -24.22
CA GLU A 530 1.92 11.55 -25.12
C GLU A 530 0.57 11.46 -25.86
N SER A 531 0.04 10.24 -26.02
CA SER A 531 -1.31 9.98 -26.59
C SER A 531 -2.42 10.06 -25.54
N GLY A 532 -2.10 10.36 -24.28
CA GLY A 532 -3.08 10.53 -23.21
C GLY A 532 -3.06 9.52 -22.12
N GLY A 533 -2.07 8.65 -22.09
CA GLY A 533 -1.88 7.66 -21.04
C GLY A 533 -1.58 8.31 -19.70
N ASP A 534 -2.26 7.84 -18.67
CA ASP A 534 -2.08 8.21 -17.28
C ASP A 534 -1.92 6.98 -16.38
N SER A 535 -1.80 7.18 -15.08
CA SER A 535 -1.63 6.05 -14.16
C SER A 535 -2.79 5.06 -14.15
N LEU A 536 -3.98 5.50 -14.51
CA LEU A 536 -5.17 4.66 -14.58
C LEU A 536 -5.21 3.87 -15.90
N SER A 537 -4.94 4.52 -17.02
CA SER A 537 -4.86 3.90 -18.34
C SER A 537 -3.64 2.98 -18.49
N VAL A 538 -2.55 3.21 -17.73
CA VAL A 538 -1.43 2.26 -17.63
C VAL A 538 -1.88 0.89 -17.12
N VAL A 539 -2.76 0.86 -16.10
CA VAL A 539 -3.31 -0.40 -15.59
C VAL A 539 -4.14 -1.09 -16.66
N ASN A 540 -4.93 -0.31 -17.42
CA ASN A 540 -5.76 -0.82 -18.51
C ASN A 540 -4.92 -1.42 -19.63
N LEU A 541 -3.87 -0.69 -20.04
CA LEU A 541 -2.92 -1.15 -21.05
C LEU A 541 -2.22 -2.44 -20.60
N LEU A 542 -1.79 -2.49 -19.34
CA LEU A 542 -1.15 -3.66 -18.75
C LEU A 542 -2.09 -4.87 -18.79
N VAL A 543 -3.28 -4.74 -18.23
CA VAL A 543 -4.29 -5.81 -18.21
C VAL A 543 -4.69 -6.20 -19.64
N GLY A 544 -4.81 -5.25 -20.57
CA GLY A 544 -5.12 -5.51 -21.97
C GLY A 544 -4.01 -6.31 -22.66
N ILE A 545 -2.74 -5.98 -22.43
CA ILE A 545 -1.59 -6.72 -22.96
C ILE A 545 -1.51 -8.11 -22.33
N GLU A 546 -1.64 -8.22 -21.00
CA GLU A 546 -1.66 -9.49 -20.29
C GLU A 546 -2.74 -10.43 -20.86
N ARG A 547 -3.95 -9.91 -21.05
CA ARG A 547 -5.10 -10.66 -21.58
C ARG A 547 -4.93 -11.08 -23.04
N GLU A 548 -4.46 -10.18 -23.92
CA GLU A 548 -4.36 -10.44 -25.36
C GLU A 548 -3.19 -11.33 -25.73
N PHE A 549 -2.07 -11.20 -25.01
CA PHE A 549 -0.83 -11.89 -25.35
C PHE A 549 -0.46 -12.99 -24.35
N ASP A 550 -1.25 -13.17 -23.29
CA ASP A 550 -1.05 -14.18 -22.22
C ASP A 550 0.37 -14.14 -21.62
N ILE A 551 0.81 -12.93 -21.24
CA ILE A 551 2.11 -12.68 -20.64
C ILE A 551 1.94 -11.89 -19.34
N GLU A 552 2.79 -12.10 -18.35
CA GLU A 552 2.87 -11.22 -17.18
C GLU A 552 3.62 -9.94 -17.53
N CYS A 553 3.03 -8.80 -17.21
CA CYS A 553 3.59 -7.48 -17.44
C CYS A 553 3.82 -6.75 -16.12
N SER A 554 4.95 -6.04 -16.01
CA SER A 554 5.16 -5.10 -14.93
C SER A 554 4.73 -3.68 -15.33
N ILE A 555 4.30 -2.89 -14.36
CA ILE A 555 4.00 -1.47 -14.58
C ILE A 555 5.24 -0.73 -15.12
N ASP A 556 6.43 -1.08 -14.62
CA ASP A 556 7.70 -0.49 -15.07
C ASP A 556 7.97 -0.74 -16.56
N MET A 557 7.49 -1.87 -17.09
CA MET A 557 7.58 -2.16 -18.53
C MET A 557 6.83 -1.11 -19.36
N ILE A 558 5.59 -0.76 -18.98
CA ILE A 558 4.80 0.26 -19.69
C ILE A 558 5.49 1.63 -19.64
N TYR A 559 6.05 1.99 -18.46
CA TYR A 559 6.80 3.25 -18.33
C TYR A 559 8.10 3.29 -19.13
N THR A 560 8.69 2.13 -19.43
CA THR A 560 9.94 1.99 -20.19
C THR A 560 9.71 1.85 -21.69
N ALA A 561 8.75 0.98 -22.08
CA ALA A 561 8.46 0.60 -23.47
C ALA A 561 7.23 1.35 -24.03
N ARG A 562 7.16 2.61 -23.88
CA ARG A 562 6.04 3.54 -24.05
C ARG A 562 5.34 3.55 -25.43
N THR A 563 5.86 2.87 -26.45
CA THR A 563 5.33 2.86 -27.82
C THR A 563 4.87 1.47 -28.25
N PRO A 564 3.88 1.34 -29.19
CA PRO A 564 3.48 0.05 -29.72
C PRO A 564 4.65 -0.79 -30.22
N TYR A 565 5.61 -0.13 -30.88
CA TYR A 565 6.83 -0.78 -31.37
C TYR A 565 7.62 -1.44 -30.23
N LYS A 566 7.98 -0.69 -29.19
CA LYS A 566 8.77 -1.19 -28.05
C LYS A 566 8.00 -2.20 -27.20
N LEU A 567 6.71 -1.99 -27.03
CA LEU A 567 5.83 -2.96 -26.34
C LEU A 567 5.76 -4.27 -27.14
N SER A 568 5.70 -4.20 -28.49
CA SER A 568 5.73 -5.39 -29.33
C SER A 568 7.06 -6.17 -29.22
N GLU A 569 8.19 -5.48 -29.11
CA GLU A 569 9.49 -6.13 -28.88
C GLU A 569 9.52 -6.86 -27.53
N TYR A 570 8.93 -6.26 -26.50
CA TYR A 570 8.81 -6.91 -25.18
C TYR A 570 7.90 -8.13 -25.25
N VAL A 571 6.72 -7.99 -25.83
CA VAL A 571 5.76 -9.08 -26.05
C VAL A 571 6.37 -10.23 -26.82
N LEU A 572 7.13 -9.93 -27.88
CA LEU A 572 7.78 -10.94 -28.72
C LEU A 572 8.95 -11.61 -27.99
N LYS A 573 9.78 -10.86 -27.25
CA LYS A 573 10.87 -11.43 -26.41
C LYS A 573 10.30 -12.31 -25.29
N SER A 574 9.21 -11.88 -24.67
CA SER A 574 8.50 -12.70 -23.67
C SER A 574 7.91 -13.95 -24.32
N ASN A 575 7.38 -13.84 -25.55
CA ASN A 575 6.89 -14.95 -26.34
C ASN A 575 8.02 -15.85 -26.89
N GLU A 576 9.22 -15.34 -27.25
CA GLU A 576 10.36 -16.15 -27.66
C GLU A 576 10.96 -16.96 -26.50
N ASN A 577 11.04 -16.38 -25.31
CA ASN A 577 11.39 -17.10 -24.08
C ASN A 577 10.33 -18.13 -23.69
N LEU A 578 9.08 -17.93 -24.10
CA LEU A 578 7.96 -18.84 -23.93
C LEU A 578 7.79 -19.82 -25.11
N ALA A 579 8.16 -19.43 -26.35
CA ALA A 579 7.94 -20.24 -27.59
C ALA A 579 8.89 -21.46 -27.66
N THR A 580 10.06 -21.43 -27.00
CA THR A 580 10.88 -22.64 -26.78
C THR A 580 10.22 -23.61 -25.79
N HIS A 581 9.18 -23.18 -25.05
CA HIS A 581 8.39 -24.00 -24.13
C HIS A 581 6.88 -24.05 -24.47
N LYS A 582 6.35 -23.23 -25.38
CA LYS A 582 4.90 -22.94 -25.51
C LYS A 582 4.20 -23.52 -26.75
N GLN A 583 4.79 -24.35 -27.59
CA GLN A 583 4.01 -24.91 -28.71
C GLN A 583 2.85 -25.83 -28.29
N ASN A 584 2.65 -26.09 -26.98
CA ASN A 584 1.57 -26.98 -26.49
C ASN A 584 0.79 -26.49 -25.24
N ASN A 585 1.03 -25.30 -24.64
CA ASN A 585 0.61 -25.08 -23.23
C ASN A 585 -0.34 -23.90 -22.94
N SER A 586 -0.76 -23.05 -23.87
CA SER A 586 -1.51 -21.81 -23.51
C SER A 586 -2.93 -22.06 -22.95
N MET A 587 -3.64 -23.09 -23.39
CA MET A 587 -4.92 -23.52 -22.79
C MET A 587 -4.71 -24.24 -21.44
N GLU A 588 -3.57 -24.92 -21.28
CA GLU A 588 -3.26 -25.71 -20.09
C GLU A 588 -2.87 -24.85 -18.89
N ILE A 589 -2.14 -23.74 -19.09
CA ILE A 589 -1.71 -22.85 -18.00
C ILE A 589 -2.89 -22.11 -17.36
N GLN A 590 -3.84 -21.59 -18.14
CA GLN A 590 -5.04 -20.95 -17.59
C GLN A 590 -5.92 -21.96 -16.85
N PHE A 591 -5.98 -23.18 -17.31
CA PHE A 591 -6.63 -24.30 -16.62
C PHE A 591 -5.91 -24.61 -15.29
N VAL A 592 -4.56 -24.65 -15.30
CA VAL A 592 -3.74 -24.85 -14.09
C VAL A 592 -3.95 -23.77 -13.07
N LEU A 593 -3.92 -22.49 -13.46
CA LEU A 593 -4.17 -21.36 -12.56
C LEU A 593 -5.59 -21.41 -11.93
N ASN A 594 -6.60 -21.75 -12.71
CA ASN A 594 -7.96 -21.94 -12.22
C ASN A 594 -8.05 -23.12 -11.24
N GLU A 595 -7.34 -24.23 -11.51
CA GLU A 595 -7.31 -25.37 -10.62
C GLU A 595 -6.48 -25.12 -9.37
N VAL A 596 -5.37 -24.35 -9.45
CA VAL A 596 -4.63 -23.88 -8.27
C VAL A 596 -5.55 -23.01 -7.39
N GLN A 597 -6.34 -22.12 -7.96
CA GLN A 597 -7.32 -21.34 -7.20
C GLN A 597 -8.41 -22.21 -6.55
N ARG A 598 -8.92 -23.22 -7.26
CA ARG A 598 -9.86 -24.19 -6.68
C ARG A 598 -9.23 -25.01 -5.56
N CYS A 599 -7.97 -25.35 -5.70
CA CYS A 599 -7.20 -26.06 -4.70
C CYS A 599 -6.91 -25.21 -3.49
N ASN A 600 -6.59 -23.94 -3.68
CA ASN A 600 -6.42 -22.98 -2.58
C ASN A 600 -7.69 -22.92 -1.71
N GLN A 601 -8.89 -22.98 -2.30
CA GLN A 601 -10.12 -23.00 -1.51
C GLN A 601 -10.25 -24.30 -0.68
N LYS A 602 -9.98 -25.46 -1.28
CA LYS A 602 -10.00 -26.76 -0.55
C LYS A 602 -8.94 -26.82 0.55
N VAL A 603 -7.76 -26.29 0.26
CA VAL A 603 -6.65 -26.18 1.22
C VAL A 603 -7.00 -25.21 2.34
N PHE A 604 -7.60 -24.07 2.00
CA PHE A 604 -8.07 -23.09 2.97
C PHE A 604 -9.11 -23.69 3.92
N ASP A 605 -10.10 -24.40 3.37
CA ASP A 605 -11.15 -25.08 4.15
C ASP A 605 -10.53 -26.17 5.06
N PHE A 606 -9.52 -26.89 4.57
CA PHE A 606 -8.78 -27.88 5.36
C PHE A 606 -8.01 -27.21 6.53
N LEU A 607 -7.31 -26.10 6.28
CA LEU A 607 -6.46 -25.43 7.29
C LEU A 607 -7.27 -24.68 8.36
N ILE A 608 -8.49 -24.26 8.05
CA ILE A 608 -9.37 -23.56 9.01
C ILE A 608 -10.32 -24.52 9.73
N ASN A 609 -10.91 -25.49 9.01
CA ASN A 609 -12.03 -26.30 9.50
C ASN A 609 -11.62 -27.61 10.18
N THR A 610 -10.32 -27.88 10.40
CA THR A 610 -9.92 -29.04 11.18
C THR A 610 -10.38 -28.88 12.63
N ASN A 611 -11.40 -29.66 13.03
CA ASN A 611 -11.91 -29.77 14.41
C ASN A 611 -10.85 -30.42 15.33
N SER A 612 -9.74 -29.75 15.56
CA SER A 612 -8.65 -30.21 16.40
C SER A 612 -8.69 -29.48 17.74
N SER A 613 -8.50 -30.22 18.84
CA SER A 613 -8.36 -29.62 20.16
C SER A 613 -6.94 -29.07 20.37
N PRO A 614 -6.78 -27.93 21.06
CA PRO A 614 -5.47 -27.43 21.44
C PRO A 614 -4.81 -28.42 22.42
N GLU A 615 -3.57 -28.81 22.13
CA GLU A 615 -2.76 -29.71 22.99
C GLU A 615 -1.86 -28.93 23.91
N ARG A 616 -1.25 -27.86 23.43
CA ARG A 616 -0.21 -27.14 24.13
C ARG A 616 -0.12 -25.68 23.68
N GLU A 617 0.19 -24.78 24.59
CA GLU A 617 0.39 -23.36 24.32
C GLU A 617 1.68 -22.86 24.97
N TYR A 618 2.44 -22.03 24.24
CA TYR A 618 3.65 -21.41 24.76
C TYR A 618 3.94 -20.08 24.03
N PRO A 619 4.62 -19.11 24.70
CA PRO A 619 4.86 -17.80 24.10
C PRO A 619 5.79 -17.86 22.90
N CYS A 620 5.56 -17.00 21.92
CA CYS A 620 6.41 -16.80 20.75
C CYS A 620 7.73 -16.10 21.15
N CYS A 621 8.75 -16.28 20.32
CA CYS A 621 10.05 -15.63 20.45
C CYS A 621 10.07 -14.26 19.78
N HIS A 622 11.19 -13.53 19.93
CA HIS A 622 11.35 -12.19 19.35
C HIS A 622 11.16 -12.14 17.81
N ASN A 623 11.71 -13.11 17.10
CA ASN A 623 11.58 -13.16 15.64
C ASN A 623 10.12 -13.22 15.18
N GLN A 624 9.31 -14.04 15.86
CA GLN A 624 7.89 -14.14 15.54
C GLN A 624 7.13 -12.83 15.83
N TYR A 625 7.53 -12.09 16.88
CA TYR A 625 6.97 -10.76 17.11
C TYR A 625 7.34 -9.77 16.01
N ILE A 626 8.59 -9.79 15.53
CA ILE A 626 9.03 -8.95 14.42
C ILE A 626 8.26 -9.32 13.15
N ILE A 627 8.20 -10.62 12.80
CA ILE A 627 7.53 -11.10 11.60
C ILE A 627 6.03 -10.77 11.65
N TYR A 628 5.38 -11.00 12.78
CA TYR A 628 3.95 -10.79 12.96
C TYR A 628 3.58 -9.30 12.97
N ASN A 629 4.26 -8.47 13.77
CA ASN A 629 3.92 -7.05 13.95
C ASN A 629 4.33 -6.19 12.76
N ASN A 630 5.45 -6.51 12.09
CA ASN A 630 5.91 -5.78 10.90
C ASN A 630 5.31 -6.32 9.60
N LYS A 631 4.38 -7.28 9.69
CA LYS A 631 3.70 -7.90 8.54
C LYS A 631 4.66 -8.39 7.47
N ILE A 632 5.76 -9.00 7.90
CA ILE A 632 6.76 -9.57 6.99
C ILE A 632 6.14 -10.80 6.34
N ASN A 633 5.73 -10.65 5.08
CA ASN A 633 5.07 -11.69 4.29
C ASN A 633 6.13 -12.57 3.63
N ARG A 634 6.69 -13.51 4.41
CA ARG A 634 7.67 -14.47 3.92
C ARG A 634 7.29 -15.88 4.33
N CYS A 635 7.35 -16.77 3.36
CA CYS A 635 7.23 -18.21 3.53
C CYS A 635 8.48 -18.89 3.00
N ILE A 636 8.64 -20.14 3.37
CA ILE A 636 9.67 -21.03 2.82
C ILE A 636 8.93 -22.14 2.08
N ALA A 637 8.95 -22.08 0.76
CA ALA A 637 8.31 -23.06 -0.10
C ALA A 637 9.36 -23.95 -0.78
N PHE A 638 9.06 -25.23 -0.90
CA PHE A 638 9.91 -26.20 -1.60
C PHE A 638 9.13 -27.46 -1.94
N SER A 639 9.61 -28.18 -2.93
CA SER A 639 9.11 -29.51 -3.31
C SER A 639 10.09 -30.63 -2.95
N TYR A 640 9.55 -31.85 -2.89
CA TYR A 640 10.32 -33.09 -2.74
C TYR A 640 9.68 -34.17 -3.63
N SER A 641 10.40 -34.56 -4.69
CA SER A 641 9.93 -35.56 -5.65
C SER A 641 10.14 -36.99 -5.14
N VAL A 642 9.12 -37.83 -5.31
CA VAL A 642 9.07 -39.20 -4.84
C VAL A 642 8.67 -40.14 -5.99
N SER A 643 9.39 -41.17 -6.22
CA SER A 643 9.08 -42.17 -7.26
C SER A 643 7.70 -42.84 -7.06
N LYS A 644 7.03 -43.20 -8.16
CA LYS A 644 5.72 -43.91 -8.17
C LYS A 644 5.79 -45.36 -7.65
N GLN A 645 6.91 -45.82 -7.17
CA GLN A 645 6.97 -47.10 -6.42
C GLN A 645 6.17 -47.06 -5.10
N TYR A 646 5.92 -45.83 -4.55
CA TYR A 646 5.10 -45.64 -3.38
C TYR A 646 3.63 -45.44 -3.76
N LYS A 647 2.70 -45.93 -2.94
CA LYS A 647 1.29 -45.68 -3.10
C LYS A 647 0.90 -44.32 -2.48
N ARG A 648 -0.12 -43.69 -3.00
CA ARG A 648 -0.65 -42.41 -2.48
C ARG A 648 -0.99 -42.49 -0.98
N GLU A 649 -1.66 -43.56 -0.57
CA GLU A 649 -2.08 -43.75 0.84
C GLU A 649 -0.86 -43.88 1.76
N ASP A 650 0.21 -44.54 1.29
CA ASP A 650 1.47 -44.66 2.05
C ASP A 650 2.14 -43.29 2.23
N LEU A 651 2.16 -42.46 1.17
CA LEU A 651 2.71 -41.12 1.21
C LEU A 651 1.89 -40.22 2.14
N ASN A 652 0.56 -40.25 2.06
CA ASN A 652 -0.30 -39.57 2.98
C ASN A 652 -0.01 -39.92 4.44
N SER A 653 0.07 -41.24 4.76
CA SER A 653 0.38 -41.72 6.10
C SER A 653 1.75 -41.24 6.61
N LYS A 654 2.74 -41.15 5.73
CA LYS A 654 4.10 -40.67 6.09
C LYS A 654 4.12 -39.16 6.34
N ILE A 655 3.40 -38.36 5.56
CA ILE A 655 3.25 -36.91 5.79
C ILE A 655 2.48 -36.66 7.10
N VAL A 656 1.40 -37.38 7.36
CA VAL A 656 0.66 -37.28 8.62
C VAL A 656 1.55 -37.65 9.81
N LYS A 657 2.37 -38.69 9.68
CA LYS A 657 3.36 -39.06 10.70
C LYS A 657 4.39 -37.95 10.95
N LEU A 658 4.84 -37.27 9.88
CA LEU A 658 5.73 -36.09 9.99
C LEU A 658 5.07 -34.97 10.81
N LEU A 659 3.78 -34.68 10.57
CA LEU A 659 3.01 -33.69 11.32
C LEU A 659 2.85 -34.07 12.79
N ILE A 660 2.57 -35.34 13.07
CA ILE A 660 2.43 -35.85 14.44
C ILE A 660 3.73 -35.74 15.22
N GLN A 661 4.84 -36.12 14.59
CA GLN A 661 6.17 -36.10 15.20
C GLN A 661 6.75 -34.68 15.38
N ASN A 662 6.24 -33.68 14.66
CA ASN A 662 6.75 -32.31 14.69
C ASN A 662 5.60 -31.32 14.96
N PRO A 663 5.22 -31.13 16.23
CA PRO A 663 4.06 -30.31 16.62
C PRO A 663 4.05 -28.89 16.08
N ILE A 664 5.21 -28.26 15.88
CA ILE A 664 5.32 -26.91 15.31
C ILE A 664 4.68 -26.81 13.92
N LEU A 665 4.68 -27.87 13.12
CA LEU A 665 4.05 -27.91 11.79
C LEU A 665 2.51 -27.90 11.83
N ARG A 666 1.93 -28.09 13.00
CA ARG A 666 0.48 -28.07 13.25
C ARG A 666 0.10 -27.01 14.29
N SER A 667 0.84 -25.91 14.27
CA SER A 667 0.66 -24.78 15.19
C SER A 667 -0.02 -23.61 14.50
N LYS A 668 -0.70 -22.81 15.33
CA LYS A 668 -1.24 -21.49 14.99
C LYS A 668 -0.63 -20.44 15.89
N ILE A 669 -0.57 -19.19 15.45
CA ILE A 669 -0.24 -18.06 16.31
C ILE A 669 -1.54 -17.40 16.77
N LEU A 670 -1.70 -17.29 18.09
CA LEU A 670 -2.83 -16.59 18.71
C LEU A 670 -2.33 -15.37 19.47
N LYS A 671 -2.96 -14.22 19.27
CA LYS A 671 -2.67 -12.98 20.02
C LYS A 671 -3.63 -12.85 21.20
N ARG A 672 -3.10 -12.74 22.41
CA ARG A 672 -3.86 -12.51 23.65
C ARG A 672 -3.18 -11.46 24.51
N ASN A 673 -3.90 -10.42 24.88
CA ASN A 673 -3.38 -9.33 25.73
C ASN A 673 -2.01 -8.81 25.22
N GLU A 674 -1.95 -8.48 23.91
CA GLU A 674 -0.73 -8.01 23.20
C GLU A 674 0.43 -9.02 23.15
N LYS A 675 0.28 -10.24 23.66
CA LYS A 675 1.28 -11.31 23.61
C LYS A 675 0.92 -12.35 22.56
N LEU A 676 1.92 -12.83 21.83
CA LEU A 676 1.78 -13.87 20.83
C LEU A 676 2.11 -15.22 21.42
N PHE A 677 1.26 -16.22 21.12
CA PHE A 677 1.42 -17.59 21.57
C PHE A 677 1.35 -18.55 20.40
N PHE A 678 2.24 -19.53 20.38
CA PHE A 678 2.05 -20.74 19.60
C PHE A 678 1.05 -21.65 20.31
N THR A 679 0.06 -22.09 19.58
CA THR A 679 -0.90 -23.10 20.02
C THR A 679 -0.78 -24.31 19.11
N GLU A 680 -0.32 -25.43 19.65
CA GLU A 680 -0.22 -26.72 18.95
C GLU A 680 -1.53 -27.47 19.04
N TYR A 681 -1.95 -28.10 17.93
CA TYR A 681 -3.22 -28.79 17.82
C TYR A 681 -3.04 -30.28 17.57
N ALA A 682 -3.93 -31.11 18.09
CA ALA A 682 -3.96 -32.55 17.80
C ALA A 682 -4.29 -32.78 16.31
N VAL A 683 -3.65 -33.77 15.73
CA VAL A 683 -3.90 -34.22 14.34
C VAL A 683 -4.25 -35.69 14.35
N SER A 684 -5.33 -36.06 13.70
CA SER A 684 -5.75 -37.46 13.55
C SER A 684 -4.83 -38.18 12.56
N ASP A 685 -4.46 -39.42 12.86
CA ASP A 685 -3.79 -40.35 11.96
C ASP A 685 -4.60 -40.68 10.68
N LYS A 686 -5.89 -40.39 10.67
CA LYS A 686 -6.77 -40.49 9.50
C LYS A 686 -6.84 -39.21 8.65
N LEU A 687 -6.00 -38.22 8.93
CA LEU A 687 -5.98 -36.97 8.18
C LEU A 687 -5.64 -37.23 6.71
N GLU A 688 -6.43 -36.70 5.80
CA GLU A 688 -6.13 -36.72 4.37
C GLU A 688 -5.48 -35.39 3.96
N ILE A 689 -4.23 -35.46 3.52
CA ILE A 689 -3.50 -34.31 2.97
C ILE A 689 -4.09 -33.94 1.61
N PRO A 690 -4.25 -32.65 1.29
CA PRO A 690 -4.71 -32.21 -0.03
C PRO A 690 -3.94 -32.89 -1.16
N TYR A 691 -4.67 -33.46 -2.12
CA TYR A 691 -4.10 -34.19 -3.24
C TYR A 691 -4.61 -33.67 -4.57
N LEU A 692 -3.70 -33.58 -5.55
CA LEU A 692 -3.95 -33.13 -6.91
C LEU A 692 -3.31 -34.11 -7.92
N ASN A 693 -4.09 -34.49 -8.93
CA ASN A 693 -3.62 -35.32 -10.01
C ASN A 693 -3.38 -34.46 -11.27
N LEU A 694 -2.12 -34.24 -11.60
CA LEU A 694 -1.68 -33.48 -12.79
C LEU A 694 -1.60 -34.34 -14.05
N GLN A 695 -1.77 -35.67 -13.96
CA GLN A 695 -1.71 -36.54 -15.14
C GLN A 695 -2.79 -36.20 -16.16
N SER A 696 -3.98 -35.81 -15.72
CA SER A 696 -5.07 -35.38 -16.59
C SER A 696 -4.75 -34.09 -17.35
N TRP A 697 -3.70 -33.35 -16.94
CA TRP A 697 -3.28 -32.10 -17.57
C TRP A 697 -2.15 -32.31 -18.59
N ASN A 698 -1.65 -33.53 -18.72
CA ASN A 698 -0.51 -33.89 -19.57
C ASN A 698 0.73 -32.98 -19.36
N CYS A 699 0.91 -32.49 -18.14
CA CYS A 699 1.94 -31.52 -17.75
C CYS A 699 2.90 -32.17 -16.75
N LYS A 700 4.20 -31.87 -16.88
CA LYS A 700 5.20 -32.22 -15.87
C LYS A 700 5.19 -31.18 -14.77
N PHE A 701 5.39 -31.63 -13.53
CA PHE A 701 5.40 -30.74 -12.37
C PHE A 701 6.45 -29.63 -12.47
N ASP A 702 7.65 -29.92 -12.98
CA ASP A 702 8.73 -28.94 -13.13
C ASP A 702 8.34 -27.68 -13.94
N VAL A 703 7.33 -27.80 -14.81
CA VAL A 703 6.82 -26.68 -15.62
C VAL A 703 5.87 -25.78 -14.84
N VAL A 704 5.24 -26.29 -13.81
CA VAL A 704 4.19 -25.60 -13.04
C VAL A 704 4.56 -25.43 -11.56
N GLU A 705 5.75 -25.87 -11.16
CA GLU A 705 6.23 -25.84 -9.77
C GLU A 705 6.15 -24.42 -9.18
N ASP A 706 6.69 -23.42 -9.87
CA ASP A 706 6.76 -22.06 -9.39
C ASP A 706 5.34 -21.47 -9.15
N TYR A 707 4.38 -21.78 -10.01
CA TYR A 707 3.00 -21.32 -9.85
C TYR A 707 2.32 -21.89 -8.60
N PHE A 708 2.58 -23.19 -8.30
CA PHE A 708 2.05 -23.80 -7.09
C PHE A 708 2.72 -23.25 -5.84
N LEU A 709 4.04 -23.09 -5.85
CA LEU A 709 4.78 -22.55 -4.72
C LEU A 709 4.32 -21.14 -4.40
N GLU A 710 4.26 -20.26 -5.39
CA GLU A 710 3.82 -18.87 -5.21
C GLU A 710 2.36 -18.76 -4.74
N GLY A 711 1.45 -19.54 -5.35
CA GLY A 711 0.04 -19.54 -4.95
C GLY A 711 -0.17 -19.99 -3.51
N PHE A 712 0.56 -21.02 -3.05
CA PHE A 712 0.46 -21.52 -1.69
C PHE A 712 1.18 -20.62 -0.66
N GLU A 713 2.26 -19.94 -1.04
CA GLU A 713 2.91 -18.92 -0.20
C GLU A 713 1.95 -17.78 0.16
N LYS A 714 1.26 -17.24 -0.84
CA LYS A 714 0.23 -16.21 -0.64
C LYS A 714 -0.88 -16.69 0.31
N LEU A 715 -1.30 -17.94 0.18
CA LEU A 715 -2.32 -18.54 1.04
C LEU A 715 -1.86 -18.62 2.50
N ILE A 716 -0.69 -19.18 2.77
CA ILE A 716 -0.17 -19.35 4.14
C ILE A 716 0.06 -18.00 4.82
N THR A 717 0.60 -17.03 4.10
CA THR A 717 0.82 -15.68 4.62
C THR A 717 -0.49 -15.04 5.10
N ASN A 718 -1.57 -15.19 4.35
CA ASN A 718 -2.89 -14.66 4.72
C ASN A 718 -3.48 -15.40 5.92
N LEU A 719 -3.24 -16.70 6.04
CA LEU A 719 -3.76 -17.54 7.12
C LEU A 719 -3.16 -17.21 8.49
N ARG A 720 -1.94 -16.68 8.56
CA ARG A 720 -1.30 -16.23 9.81
C ARG A 720 -2.20 -15.29 10.64
N TYR A 721 -2.85 -14.35 9.96
CA TYR A 721 -3.71 -13.35 10.62
C TYR A 721 -5.16 -13.79 10.80
N GLN A 722 -5.52 -14.93 10.20
CA GLN A 722 -6.86 -15.52 10.28
C GLN A 722 -6.91 -16.72 11.24
N ASN A 723 -5.92 -16.89 12.12
CA ASN A 723 -5.77 -18.02 13.02
C ASN A 723 -5.76 -19.38 12.30
N GLY A 724 -5.16 -19.41 11.09
CA GLY A 724 -4.92 -20.63 10.34
C GLY A 724 -3.62 -21.31 10.74
N PHE A 725 -3.41 -22.55 10.26
CA PHE A 725 -2.16 -23.26 10.42
C PHE A 725 -1.03 -22.60 9.61
N LEU A 726 0.19 -22.69 10.13
CA LEU A 726 1.37 -22.02 9.58
C LEU A 726 2.21 -22.93 8.66
N ALA A 727 1.78 -24.15 8.44
CA ALA A 727 2.41 -25.11 7.53
C ALA A 727 1.36 -25.75 6.62
N LEU A 728 1.72 -25.89 5.35
CA LEU A 728 0.93 -26.57 4.34
C LEU A 728 1.75 -27.68 3.71
N PHE A 729 1.14 -28.84 3.55
CA PHE A 729 1.65 -29.94 2.75
C PHE A 729 0.60 -30.32 1.71
N VAL A 730 1.00 -30.44 0.45
CA VAL A 730 0.15 -30.88 -0.66
C VAL A 730 0.85 -31.99 -1.41
N LEU A 731 0.13 -33.03 -1.75
CA LEU A 731 0.63 -34.13 -2.57
C LEU A 731 0.16 -33.94 -4.02
N LEU A 732 1.10 -33.73 -4.92
CA LEU A 732 0.84 -33.62 -6.35
C LEU A 732 1.32 -34.91 -7.05
N GLU A 733 0.62 -35.34 -8.10
CA GLU A 733 0.97 -36.49 -8.88
C GLU A 733 1.04 -36.12 -10.36
N ASP A 734 2.23 -36.19 -10.96
CA ASP A 734 2.41 -36.09 -12.41
C ASP A 734 2.57 -37.48 -13.09
N VAL A 735 2.95 -37.51 -14.36
CA VAL A 735 3.10 -38.75 -15.13
C VAL A 735 4.20 -39.64 -14.55
N GLU A 736 5.28 -39.05 -14.03
CA GLU A 736 6.52 -39.76 -13.63
C GLU A 736 6.60 -39.96 -12.12
N ASN A 737 6.20 -38.97 -11.31
CA ASN A 737 6.47 -38.92 -9.89
C ASN A 737 5.27 -38.43 -9.06
N TYR A 738 5.41 -38.60 -7.75
CA TYR A 738 4.68 -37.79 -6.76
C TYR A 738 5.59 -36.64 -6.30
N HIS A 739 4.98 -35.48 -5.99
CA HIS A 739 5.69 -34.32 -5.47
C HIS A 739 5.03 -33.88 -4.17
N ILE A 740 5.79 -33.86 -3.10
CA ILE A 740 5.37 -33.32 -1.81
C ILE A 740 5.74 -31.84 -1.81
N VAL A 741 4.76 -30.98 -2.04
CA VAL A 741 4.93 -29.52 -1.94
C VAL A 741 4.72 -29.12 -0.49
N SER A 742 5.66 -28.36 0.05
CA SER A 742 5.67 -27.90 1.44
C SER A 742 5.83 -26.40 1.46
N VAL A 743 4.94 -25.70 2.15
CA VAL A 743 5.02 -24.26 2.37
C VAL A 743 4.90 -23.99 3.86
N LEU A 744 5.88 -23.29 4.40
CA LEU A 744 6.01 -23.00 5.81
C LEU A 744 6.07 -21.49 6.04
N ASP A 745 5.27 -20.99 6.95
CA ASP A 745 5.39 -19.61 7.39
C ASP A 745 6.75 -19.39 8.09
N HIS A 746 7.37 -18.25 7.84
CA HIS A 746 8.69 -17.94 8.44
C HIS A 746 8.66 -17.89 9.98
N CYS A 747 7.49 -17.72 10.60
CA CYS A 747 7.35 -17.81 12.04
C CYS A 747 7.68 -19.19 12.62
N ILE A 748 7.56 -20.25 11.82
CA ILE A 748 7.77 -21.65 12.25
C ILE A 748 8.94 -22.34 11.59
N ALA A 749 9.63 -21.68 10.68
CA ALA A 749 10.71 -22.27 9.89
C ALA A 749 11.81 -21.27 9.55
N ASP A 750 13.02 -21.74 9.52
CA ASP A 750 14.22 -21.08 9.02
C ASP A 750 14.81 -21.87 7.83
N ALA A 751 15.87 -21.35 7.21
CA ALA A 751 16.52 -21.98 6.07
C ALA A 751 16.98 -23.42 6.36
N SER A 752 17.39 -23.72 7.61
CA SER A 752 17.78 -25.07 8.03
C SER A 752 16.60 -26.02 8.09
N SER A 753 15.39 -25.52 8.30
CA SER A 753 14.16 -26.32 8.39
C SER A 753 13.86 -27.08 7.10
N VAL A 754 14.20 -26.53 5.93
CA VAL A 754 14.07 -27.22 4.62
C VAL A 754 14.88 -28.51 4.60
N SER A 755 16.18 -28.42 4.94
CA SER A 755 17.08 -29.59 4.96
C SER A 755 16.61 -30.62 5.99
N ILE A 756 16.14 -30.18 7.15
CA ILE A 756 15.63 -31.06 8.21
C ILE A 756 14.35 -31.78 7.72
N ILE A 757 13.40 -31.08 7.11
CA ILE A 757 12.16 -31.70 6.59
C ILE A 757 12.49 -32.70 5.45
N LYS A 758 13.31 -32.32 4.49
CA LYS A 758 13.72 -33.22 3.40
C LYS A 758 14.38 -34.49 3.95
N LYS A 759 15.27 -34.36 4.96
CA LYS A 759 15.90 -35.51 5.67
C LYS A 759 14.86 -36.37 6.39
N LYS A 760 13.88 -35.77 7.09
CA LYS A 760 12.80 -36.48 7.77
C LYS A 760 11.89 -37.21 6.79
N ILE A 761 11.46 -36.56 5.68
CA ILE A 761 10.68 -37.20 4.61
C ILE A 761 11.43 -38.40 4.06
N SER A 762 12.70 -38.22 3.67
CA SER A 762 13.53 -39.31 3.20
C SER A 762 13.67 -40.46 4.24
N GLY A 763 13.82 -40.13 5.51
CA GLY A 763 13.85 -41.09 6.61
C GLY A 763 12.57 -41.92 6.72
N LEU A 764 11.40 -41.24 6.68
CA LEU A 764 10.08 -41.89 6.73
C LEU A 764 9.82 -42.76 5.49
N LEU A 765 10.25 -42.35 4.31
CA LEU A 765 10.14 -43.13 3.08
C LEU A 765 10.93 -44.43 3.21
N ASN A 766 12.08 -44.43 3.86
CA ASN A 766 12.94 -45.57 4.11
C ASN A 766 12.61 -46.31 5.43
N ASN A 767 11.43 -46.03 6.04
CA ASN A 767 10.97 -46.66 7.29
C ASN A 767 11.94 -46.45 8.48
N LYS A 768 12.75 -45.39 8.48
CA LYS A 768 13.61 -45.01 9.60
C LYS A 768 12.79 -44.23 10.62
N ASN A 769 13.01 -44.50 11.91
CA ASN A 769 12.40 -43.73 12.98
C ASN A 769 13.04 -42.34 13.07
N ASP A 770 12.23 -41.33 13.33
CA ASP A 770 12.71 -40.00 13.68
C ASP A 770 13.27 -40.01 15.11
N ASN A 771 14.58 -39.81 15.24
CA ASN A 771 15.29 -39.78 16.53
C ASN A 771 15.41 -38.33 17.08
N THR A 772 14.56 -37.39 16.67
CA THR A 772 14.59 -36.02 17.19
C THR A 772 14.31 -36.05 18.69
N LYS A 773 15.29 -35.59 19.46
CA LYS A 773 15.26 -35.64 20.92
C LYS A 773 14.42 -34.52 21.52
N TYR A 774 14.40 -33.38 20.86
CA TYR A 774 13.76 -32.15 21.37
C TYR A 774 12.80 -31.53 20.32
N THR A 775 11.69 -31.02 20.79
CA THR A 775 10.71 -30.24 19.99
C THR A 775 11.03 -28.74 20.06
N TYR A 776 10.33 -27.93 19.24
CA TYR A 776 10.44 -26.47 19.33
C TYR A 776 9.94 -25.92 20.67
N PHE A 777 8.96 -26.56 21.26
CA PHE A 777 8.49 -26.26 22.63
C PHE A 777 9.61 -26.46 23.65
N ASP A 778 10.39 -27.55 23.53
CA ASP A 778 11.52 -27.81 24.42
C ASP A 778 12.58 -26.72 24.28
N TYR A 779 12.85 -26.26 23.04
CA TYR A 779 13.75 -25.15 22.77
C TYR A 779 13.26 -23.85 23.45
N CYS A 780 11.99 -23.46 23.22
CA CYS A 780 11.43 -22.27 23.86
C CYS A 780 11.42 -22.36 25.38
N THR A 781 11.10 -23.55 25.92
CA THR A 781 11.14 -23.82 27.38
C THR A 781 12.56 -23.76 27.92
N PHE A 782 13.52 -24.34 27.23
CA PHE A 782 14.94 -24.29 27.57
C PHE A 782 15.42 -22.85 27.64
N LEU A 783 15.14 -22.03 26.64
CA LEU A 783 15.56 -20.63 26.64
C LEU A 783 14.88 -19.81 27.74
N LYS A 784 13.58 -20.02 27.96
CA LYS A 784 12.86 -19.34 29.03
C LYS A 784 13.38 -19.71 30.42
N LYS A 785 13.74 -20.97 30.64
CA LYS A 785 14.25 -21.46 31.92
C LYS A 785 15.64 -20.95 32.24
N ASN A 786 16.51 -20.88 31.24
CA ASN A 786 17.91 -20.54 31.40
C ASN A 786 18.19 -19.04 31.21
N ASN A 787 17.33 -18.31 30.56
CA ASN A 787 17.44 -16.87 30.34
C ASN A 787 16.70 -16.13 31.46
N SER A 788 17.30 -15.06 32.02
CA SER A 788 16.64 -14.19 33.00
C SER A 788 16.98 -12.73 32.71
N PHE A 789 16.01 -11.84 32.92
CA PHE A 789 16.21 -10.40 32.78
C PHE A 789 17.33 -9.86 33.65
N LEU A 790 17.52 -10.43 34.86
CA LEU A 790 18.59 -10.05 35.75
C LEU A 790 19.97 -10.42 35.19
N LYS A 791 20.13 -11.56 34.51
CA LYS A 791 21.35 -11.90 33.81
C LYS A 791 21.65 -10.94 32.66
N ILE A 792 20.62 -10.55 31.90
CA ILE A 792 20.76 -9.56 30.82
C ILE A 792 21.22 -8.22 31.38
N LEU A 793 20.60 -7.73 32.46
CA LEU A 793 20.96 -6.46 33.12
C LEU A 793 22.37 -6.42 33.66
N LYS A 794 22.88 -7.54 34.14
CA LYS A 794 24.22 -7.67 34.77
C LYS A 794 25.32 -8.05 33.78
N SER A 795 25.01 -8.22 32.50
CA SER A 795 26.01 -8.61 31.49
C SER A 795 26.92 -7.43 31.13
N ASP A 796 28.21 -7.66 31.13
CA ASP A 796 29.22 -6.70 30.65
C ASP A 796 28.96 -6.32 29.20
N TYR A 797 28.40 -7.24 28.43
CA TYR A 797 27.98 -7.04 27.04
C TYR A 797 26.94 -5.93 26.89
N LEU A 798 25.98 -5.79 27.80
CA LEU A 798 25.00 -4.71 27.73
C LEU A 798 25.67 -3.34 28.02
N GLN A 799 26.62 -3.29 28.96
CA GLN A 799 27.38 -2.08 29.21
C GLN A 799 28.25 -1.67 28.02
N GLU A 800 28.95 -2.61 27.39
CA GLU A 800 29.73 -2.35 26.18
C GLU A 800 28.86 -1.81 25.04
N ARG A 801 27.62 -2.26 24.91
CA ARG A 801 26.70 -1.74 23.91
C ARG A 801 26.26 -0.30 24.11
N MET A 802 26.27 0.19 25.36
CA MET A 802 26.02 1.61 25.65
C MET A 802 27.06 2.52 24.99
N GLU A 803 28.31 2.07 24.85
CA GLU A 803 29.38 2.82 24.19
C GLU A 803 29.17 2.95 22.67
N CYS A 804 28.35 2.08 22.10
CA CYS A 804 28.00 2.04 20.66
C CYS A 804 26.70 2.78 20.35
N MET A 805 26.04 3.40 21.33
CA MET A 805 24.76 4.10 21.08
C MET A 805 24.98 5.37 20.26
N VAL A 806 24.17 5.53 19.23
CA VAL A 806 24.12 6.74 18.40
C VAL A 806 23.13 7.73 18.99
N CYS A 807 23.57 8.95 19.27
CA CYS A 807 22.75 9.96 19.94
C CYS A 807 21.60 10.49 19.05
N ASN A 808 21.82 10.58 17.74
CA ASN A 808 20.82 11.00 16.76
C ASN A 808 20.82 10.04 15.57
N VAL A 809 19.89 9.10 15.61
CA VAL A 809 19.76 8.04 14.60
C VAL A 809 19.31 8.61 13.24
N ASP A 810 18.42 9.57 13.24
CA ASP A 810 17.84 10.15 12.03
C ASP A 810 18.87 10.97 11.24
N ASP A 811 19.70 11.77 11.93
CA ASP A 811 20.79 12.51 11.29
C ASP A 811 21.88 11.57 10.75
N PHE A 812 22.12 10.47 11.43
CA PHE A 812 23.09 9.47 11.01
C PHE A 812 22.63 8.72 9.75
N ILE A 813 21.34 8.37 9.69
CA ILE A 813 20.73 7.62 8.58
C ILE A 813 20.41 8.54 7.39
N SER A 814 20.03 9.81 7.61
CA SER A 814 19.66 10.75 6.55
C SER A 814 20.80 11.08 5.58
N ASN A 815 22.03 10.87 6.00
CA ASN A 815 23.20 11.00 5.15
C ASN A 815 23.49 9.77 4.26
N ILE A 816 22.64 8.73 4.29
CA ILE A 816 22.82 7.45 3.60
C ILE A 816 21.66 7.23 2.65
N GLN A 817 21.81 7.63 1.36
CA GLN A 817 20.68 7.66 0.43
C GLN A 817 20.65 6.63 -0.73
N ASP A 818 21.67 5.77 -0.95
CA ASP A 818 21.66 4.90 -2.15
C ASP A 818 22.15 3.47 -1.93
N PHE A 819 21.42 2.49 -2.50
CA PHE A 819 21.72 1.05 -2.43
C PHE A 819 22.28 0.55 -3.77
N ASN A 820 23.56 0.17 -3.91
CA ASN A 820 24.02 -0.56 -5.12
C ASN A 820 25.50 -0.96 -5.19
N THR A 821 26.17 -1.34 -4.11
CA THR A 821 27.56 -1.86 -4.20
C THR A 821 27.64 -3.33 -3.81
N THR A 822 28.46 -4.08 -4.57
CA THR A 822 28.80 -5.46 -4.26
C THR A 822 30.29 -5.54 -3.93
N ILE A 823 30.63 -6.06 -2.74
CA ILE A 823 32.01 -6.37 -2.34
C ILE A 823 32.21 -7.87 -2.58
N VAL A 824 33.34 -8.25 -3.15
CA VAL A 824 33.68 -9.65 -3.41
C VAL A 824 34.89 -10.01 -2.57
N VAL A 825 34.76 -11.05 -1.73
CA VAL A 825 35.85 -11.62 -0.95
C VAL A 825 36.21 -12.98 -1.56
N ASN A 826 37.45 -13.17 -1.95
CA ASN A 826 37.94 -14.41 -2.57
C ASN A 826 38.56 -15.33 -1.51
N HIS A 827 38.76 -16.61 -1.88
CA HIS A 827 39.49 -17.63 -1.09
C HIS A 827 38.87 -17.93 0.30
N VAL A 828 37.52 -18.06 0.36
CA VAL A 828 36.79 -18.34 1.61
C VAL A 828 36.42 -19.83 1.77
N GLU A 829 36.99 -20.74 0.98
CA GLU A 829 36.62 -22.16 0.94
C GLU A 829 36.75 -22.86 2.30
N ALA A 830 37.77 -22.49 3.09
CA ALA A 830 38.04 -23.07 4.40
C ALA A 830 37.17 -22.48 5.54
N TYR A 831 36.41 -21.43 5.31
CA TYR A 831 35.66 -20.76 6.36
C TYR A 831 34.29 -21.38 6.57
N SER A 832 33.92 -21.63 7.81
CA SER A 832 32.55 -21.97 8.21
C SER A 832 31.58 -20.80 8.05
N SER A 833 30.28 -21.05 8.04
CA SER A 833 29.26 -19.99 7.95
C SER A 833 29.35 -18.95 9.09
N ILE A 834 29.78 -19.40 10.28
CA ILE A 834 30.00 -18.51 11.44
C ILE A 834 31.23 -17.63 11.17
N GLU A 835 32.33 -18.21 10.69
CA GLU A 835 33.54 -17.46 10.39
C GLU A 835 33.35 -16.46 9.27
N ILE A 836 32.55 -16.79 8.25
CA ILE A 836 32.14 -15.85 7.21
C ILE A 836 31.31 -14.72 7.80
N SER A 837 30.36 -15.00 8.70
CA SER A 837 29.55 -13.96 9.37
C SER A 837 30.43 -13.03 10.23
N ILE A 838 31.45 -13.56 10.91
CA ILE A 838 32.43 -12.78 11.68
C ILE A 838 33.26 -11.91 10.74
N LEU A 839 33.78 -12.48 9.65
CA LEU A 839 34.57 -11.76 8.65
C LEU A 839 33.79 -10.58 8.03
N ILE A 840 32.54 -10.83 7.60
CA ILE A 840 31.67 -9.79 7.05
C ILE A 840 31.42 -8.70 8.09
N SER A 841 31.16 -9.08 9.34
CA SER A 841 30.93 -8.14 10.43
C SER A 841 32.14 -7.25 10.69
N TYR A 842 33.33 -7.81 10.62
CA TYR A 842 34.58 -7.07 10.73
C TYR A 842 34.73 -6.04 9.60
N LEU A 843 34.58 -6.50 8.35
CA LEU A 843 34.72 -5.63 7.16
C LEU A 843 33.74 -4.45 7.19
N ILE A 844 32.46 -4.73 7.41
CA ILE A 844 31.43 -3.68 7.51
C ILE A 844 31.72 -2.76 8.69
N GLY A 845 32.05 -3.29 9.84
CA GLY A 845 32.40 -2.51 11.03
C GLY A 845 33.61 -1.60 10.85
N ARG A 846 34.66 -2.09 10.21
CA ARG A 846 35.85 -1.27 9.84
C ARG A 846 35.46 -0.13 8.92
N MET A 847 34.70 -0.39 7.91
CA MET A 847 34.19 0.60 6.97
C MET A 847 33.43 1.70 7.73
N VAL A 848 32.47 1.34 8.59
CA VAL A 848 31.71 2.30 9.39
C VAL A 848 32.63 3.15 10.30
N LEU A 849 33.59 2.51 11.00
CA LEU A 849 34.50 3.22 11.88
C LEU A 849 35.44 4.16 11.14
N GLN A 850 35.83 3.89 9.90
CA GLN A 850 36.66 4.78 9.09
C GLN A 850 35.95 6.09 8.77
N CYS A 851 34.64 6.06 8.55
CA CYS A 851 33.85 7.21 8.12
C CYS A 851 33.07 7.92 9.22
N THR A 852 33.17 7.44 10.41
CA THR A 852 32.49 8.06 11.56
C THR A 852 33.51 8.40 12.65
N SER A 853 33.10 9.28 13.57
CA SER A 853 33.89 9.56 14.79
C SER A 853 33.65 8.54 15.92
N LEU A 854 32.91 7.45 15.66
CA LEU A 854 32.59 6.43 16.65
C LEU A 854 33.88 5.72 17.15
N LYS A 855 33.97 5.46 18.45
CA LYS A 855 35.05 4.67 19.03
C LYS A 855 34.85 3.18 18.86
N ALA A 856 33.59 2.76 18.80
CA ALA A 856 33.18 1.37 18.59
C ALA A 856 31.86 1.32 17.82
N VAL A 857 31.61 0.19 17.15
CA VAL A 857 30.37 -0.12 16.44
C VAL A 857 29.86 -1.50 16.80
N SER A 858 28.56 -1.63 16.95
CA SER A 858 27.89 -2.91 17.16
C SER A 858 27.27 -3.37 15.84
N ILE A 859 27.69 -4.52 15.35
CA ILE A 859 27.18 -5.13 14.11
C ILE A 859 26.30 -6.31 14.50
N LYS A 860 25.01 -6.17 14.27
CA LYS A 860 24.03 -7.25 14.47
C LYS A 860 24.16 -8.26 13.33
N THR A 861 24.30 -9.52 13.63
CA THR A 861 24.26 -10.62 12.67
C THR A 861 23.23 -11.66 13.09
N ILE A 862 22.65 -12.34 12.10
CA ILE A 862 21.69 -13.41 12.32
C ILE A 862 22.45 -14.74 12.30
N LEU A 863 22.50 -15.43 13.42
CA LEU A 863 23.12 -16.76 13.54
C LEU A 863 22.08 -17.81 13.87
N ASN A 864 22.22 -18.97 13.26
CA ASN A 864 21.39 -20.13 13.57
C ASN A 864 22.06 -20.95 14.67
N LEU A 865 21.75 -20.59 15.92
CA LEU A 865 22.31 -21.25 17.10
C LEU A 865 21.44 -22.43 17.53
N ARG A 866 21.79 -23.65 17.09
CA ARG A 866 21.07 -24.90 17.42
C ARG A 866 21.82 -25.79 18.41
N GLU A 867 23.03 -25.42 18.80
CA GLU A 867 23.85 -26.16 19.76
C GLU A 867 24.18 -25.27 20.96
N TYR A 868 23.88 -25.79 22.14
CA TYR A 868 24.11 -25.18 23.43
C TYR A 868 24.83 -26.17 24.32
N ASP A 869 25.49 -25.70 25.37
CA ASP A 869 26.19 -26.59 26.30
C ASP A 869 25.25 -27.66 26.90
N GLY A 870 25.50 -28.90 26.60
CA GLY A 870 24.68 -30.04 27.02
C GLY A 870 23.38 -30.25 26.24
N PHE A 871 23.05 -29.41 25.25
CA PHE A 871 21.80 -29.46 24.47
C PHE A 871 22.06 -29.30 22.99
N SER A 872 21.47 -30.17 22.15
CA SER A 872 21.51 -30.07 20.69
C SER A 872 20.12 -30.10 20.09
N PHE A 873 19.75 -29.04 19.39
CA PHE A 873 18.49 -28.85 18.66
C PHE A 873 18.67 -28.96 17.15
N LYS A 874 19.76 -29.52 16.66
CA LYS A 874 20.12 -29.57 15.23
C LYS A 874 19.09 -30.23 14.33
N ASP A 875 18.35 -31.21 14.85
CA ASP A 875 17.28 -31.91 14.11
C ASP A 875 15.87 -31.44 14.48
N THR A 876 15.74 -30.35 15.28
CA THR A 876 14.49 -29.75 15.70
C THR A 876 14.01 -28.74 14.65
N LEU A 877 12.73 -28.83 14.27
CA LEU A 877 12.09 -27.84 13.41
C LEU A 877 11.68 -26.61 14.21
N GLY A 878 11.81 -25.44 13.59
CA GLY A 878 11.43 -24.16 14.16
C GLY A 878 12.37 -23.03 13.72
N ASP A 879 11.92 -21.79 13.86
CA ASP A 879 12.78 -20.61 13.65
C ASP A 879 13.65 -20.40 14.90
N MET A 880 14.94 -20.78 14.78
CA MET A 880 15.93 -20.73 15.86
C MET A 880 17.01 -19.69 15.62
N HIS A 881 16.74 -18.69 14.80
CA HIS A 881 17.67 -17.61 14.59
C HIS A 881 17.87 -16.79 15.87
N SER A 882 19.13 -16.48 16.17
CA SER A 882 19.52 -15.57 17.22
C SER A 882 20.15 -14.31 16.64
N ASN A 883 19.69 -13.15 17.09
CA ASN A 883 20.30 -11.87 16.75
C ASN A 883 21.53 -11.67 17.66
N VAL A 884 22.70 -11.97 17.15
CA VAL A 884 23.98 -11.76 17.86
C VAL A 884 24.59 -10.45 17.38
N SER A 885 25.10 -9.63 18.27
CA SER A 885 25.79 -8.39 17.89
C SER A 885 27.25 -8.49 18.28
N PHE A 886 28.11 -8.34 17.28
CA PHE A 886 29.55 -8.29 17.49
C PHE A 886 30.01 -6.84 17.69
N LEU A 887 30.85 -6.61 18.68
CA LEU A 887 31.36 -5.29 19.05
C LEU A 887 32.77 -5.10 18.50
N LEU A 888 32.95 -4.15 17.60
CA LEU A 888 34.24 -3.80 17.01
C LEU A 888 34.68 -2.43 17.53
N HIS A 889 35.77 -2.35 18.23
CA HIS A 889 36.44 -1.12 18.60
C HIS A 889 37.46 -0.71 17.52
N ARG A 890 37.72 0.60 17.42
CA ARG A 890 38.52 1.19 16.36
C ARG A 890 39.94 0.62 16.27
N GLU A 891 40.56 0.30 17.38
CA GLU A 891 41.89 -0.25 17.48
C GLU A 891 42.02 -1.77 17.28
N MET A 892 40.90 -2.50 17.19
CA MET A 892 40.95 -3.95 17.02
C MET A 892 41.37 -4.35 15.60
N ASN A 893 42.28 -5.29 15.48
CA ASN A 893 42.55 -6.02 14.27
C ASN A 893 41.61 -7.23 14.11
N PHE A 894 41.63 -7.93 12.99
CA PHE A 894 40.72 -9.04 12.73
C PHE A 894 40.83 -10.18 13.76
N GLU A 895 42.05 -10.59 14.16
CA GLU A 895 42.24 -11.68 15.10
C GLU A 895 41.70 -11.36 16.50
N SER A 896 41.89 -10.14 16.97
CA SER A 896 41.34 -9.69 18.27
C SER A 896 39.83 -9.60 18.21
N PHE A 897 39.28 -9.13 17.10
CA PHE A 897 37.83 -9.10 16.87
C PHE A 897 37.23 -10.49 16.76
N ARG A 898 37.87 -11.39 15.99
CA ARG A 898 37.44 -12.80 15.83
C ARG A 898 37.36 -13.49 17.20
N LYS A 899 38.39 -13.33 18.05
CA LYS A 899 38.37 -13.85 19.41
C LYS A 899 37.20 -13.31 20.21
N LYS A 900 36.97 -12.02 20.20
CA LYS A 900 35.86 -11.38 20.91
C LYS A 900 34.51 -11.83 20.37
N ALA A 901 34.38 -12.01 19.07
CA ALA A 901 33.17 -12.55 18.45
C ALA A 901 32.83 -13.97 18.95
N TYR A 902 33.81 -14.84 19.03
CA TYR A 902 33.62 -16.17 19.62
C TYR A 902 33.27 -16.11 21.10
N ASP A 903 33.86 -15.21 21.88
CA ASP A 903 33.48 -15.02 23.28
C ASP A 903 32.05 -14.50 23.39
N THR A 904 31.61 -13.64 22.47
CA THR A 904 30.20 -13.22 22.38
C THR A 904 29.28 -14.42 22.09
N ILE A 905 29.64 -15.31 21.16
CA ILE A 905 28.82 -16.50 20.86
C ILE A 905 28.71 -17.41 22.10
N LYS A 906 29.75 -17.54 22.92
CA LYS A 906 29.70 -18.31 24.18
C LYS A 906 28.68 -17.74 25.15
N ILE A 907 28.51 -16.42 25.24
CA ILE A 907 27.46 -15.79 26.06
C ILE A 907 26.09 -16.34 25.73
N TYR A 908 25.79 -16.56 24.45
CA TYR A 908 24.53 -17.15 23.99
C TYR A 908 24.44 -18.64 24.25
N THR A 909 25.50 -19.39 23.96
CA THR A 909 25.48 -20.87 23.93
C THR A 909 25.87 -21.53 25.25
N ILE A 910 26.70 -20.90 26.07
CA ILE A 910 27.21 -21.44 27.34
C ILE A 910 26.57 -20.72 28.54
N ASP A 911 26.53 -19.39 28.52
CA ASP A 911 25.94 -18.62 29.60
C ASP A 911 24.41 -18.49 29.47
N PHE A 912 23.87 -18.91 28.35
CA PHE A 912 22.45 -18.91 28.01
C PHE A 912 21.81 -17.51 28.06
N ILE A 913 22.57 -16.43 27.81
CA ILE A 913 22.06 -15.07 27.75
C ILE A 913 21.68 -14.77 26.31
N ASN A 914 20.38 -14.73 26.00
CA ASN A 914 19.90 -14.45 24.65
C ASN A 914 19.07 -13.17 24.60
N PHE A 915 19.63 -12.11 24.02
CA PHE A 915 19.01 -10.79 23.89
C PHE A 915 17.81 -10.77 22.94
N SER A 916 17.63 -11.79 22.09
CA SER A 916 16.44 -11.92 21.25
C SER A 916 15.16 -12.20 22.06
N TYR A 917 15.27 -12.52 23.34
CA TYR A 917 14.13 -12.79 24.24
C TYR A 917 13.80 -11.66 25.19
N VAL A 918 14.45 -10.51 25.08
CA VAL A 918 14.24 -9.35 25.97
C VAL A 918 12.77 -8.94 26.00
N HIS A 919 12.05 -9.04 24.88
CA HIS A 919 10.64 -8.69 24.79
C HIS A 919 9.72 -9.53 25.70
N LEU A 920 10.15 -10.72 26.18
CA LEU A 920 9.38 -11.51 27.14
C LEU A 920 9.33 -10.86 28.54
N TYR A 921 10.15 -9.84 28.76
CA TYR A 921 10.30 -9.15 30.04
C TYR A 921 9.71 -7.72 30.00
N GLN A 922 8.69 -7.48 29.19
CA GLN A 922 8.06 -6.17 29.03
C GLN A 922 7.49 -5.61 30.35
N ASP A 923 7.14 -6.49 31.27
CA ASP A 923 6.60 -6.12 32.58
C ASP A 923 7.69 -5.78 33.60
N GLU A 924 8.98 -5.95 33.29
CA GLU A 924 10.10 -5.65 34.18
C GLU A 924 10.39 -4.15 34.23
N PRO A 925 10.68 -3.59 35.43
CA PRO A 925 10.81 -2.14 35.62
C PRO A 925 11.86 -1.45 34.72
N ARG A 926 12.93 -2.16 34.35
CA ARG A 926 14.02 -1.63 33.52
C ARG A 926 14.00 -2.10 32.05
N TYR A 927 12.90 -2.69 31.63
CA TYR A 927 12.78 -3.18 30.27
C TYR A 927 12.98 -2.09 29.21
N GLY A 928 12.39 -0.90 29.41
CA GLY A 928 12.51 0.24 28.50
C GLY A 928 13.96 0.67 28.27
N GLU A 929 14.76 0.73 29.35
CA GLU A 929 16.19 1.08 29.30
C GLU A 929 16.99 0.04 28.46
N VAL A 930 16.79 -1.24 28.74
CA VAL A 930 17.47 -2.31 27.98
C VAL A 930 17.08 -2.29 26.52
N LYS A 931 15.80 -2.11 26.23
CA LYS A 931 15.30 -2.01 24.85
C LYS A 931 15.93 -0.83 24.11
N GLU A 932 15.99 0.34 24.73
CA GLU A 932 16.59 1.54 24.14
C GLU A 932 18.09 1.31 23.80
N ILE A 933 18.86 0.67 24.70
CA ILE A 933 20.25 0.35 24.43
C ILE A 933 20.38 -0.59 23.22
N LEU A 934 19.55 -1.63 23.15
CA LEU A 934 19.58 -2.60 22.06
C LEU A 934 19.17 -1.98 20.72
N ASP A 935 18.16 -1.13 20.71
CA ASP A 935 17.67 -0.47 19.50
C ASP A 935 18.68 0.56 18.97
N ARG A 936 19.22 1.43 19.80
CA ARG A 936 20.16 2.49 19.40
C ARG A 936 21.57 1.99 19.09
N SER A 937 21.99 0.86 19.65
CA SER A 937 23.28 0.26 19.33
C SER A 937 23.22 -0.73 18.16
N GLY A 938 22.05 -1.17 17.75
CA GLY A 938 21.84 -2.22 16.73
C GLY A 938 21.50 -1.68 15.36
N LEU A 939 22.10 -0.57 14.91
CA LEU A 939 21.78 0.09 13.63
C LEU A 939 22.29 -0.63 12.39
N PHE A 940 23.27 -1.50 12.54
CA PHE A 940 23.89 -2.25 11.44
C PHE A 940 23.50 -3.71 11.55
N SER A 941 22.96 -4.26 10.47
CA SER A 941 22.52 -5.67 10.44
C SER A 941 23.09 -6.37 9.22
N ILE A 942 23.62 -7.57 9.44
CA ILE A 942 24.15 -8.42 8.39
C ILE A 942 23.35 -9.71 8.35
N ASN A 943 22.96 -10.11 7.16
CA ASN A 943 22.34 -11.40 6.89
C ASN A 943 23.22 -12.21 5.93
N TYR A 944 23.75 -13.34 6.40
CA TYR A 944 24.48 -14.27 5.56
C TYR A 944 23.57 -15.43 5.15
N LEU A 945 23.30 -15.56 3.85
CA LEU A 945 22.32 -16.51 3.29
C LEU A 945 22.91 -17.91 3.02
N GLY A 946 24.22 -18.11 3.20
CA GLY A 946 24.87 -19.37 2.89
C GLY A 946 25.25 -19.53 1.42
N ASP A 947 25.36 -20.77 0.94
CA ASP A 947 25.77 -21.13 -0.42
C ASP A 947 24.58 -21.05 -1.39
N ILE A 948 24.75 -20.38 -2.52
CA ILE A 948 23.78 -20.38 -3.61
C ILE A 948 24.17 -21.45 -4.64
N MET A 949 23.50 -22.57 -4.61
CA MET A 949 23.72 -23.61 -5.64
C MET A 949 22.67 -23.50 -6.75
N GLY A 950 23.13 -23.26 -8.00
CA GLY A 950 22.29 -23.39 -9.20
C GLY A 950 21.37 -22.23 -9.55
N LYS A 951 21.39 -21.13 -8.81
CA LYS A 951 20.61 -19.91 -9.14
C LYS A 951 21.38 -19.00 -10.10
N LYS A 952 20.67 -18.35 -11.03
CA LYS A 952 21.28 -17.30 -11.87
C LYS A 952 21.59 -16.08 -10.99
N LYS A 953 22.87 -15.75 -10.87
CA LYS A 953 23.38 -14.71 -9.97
C LYS A 953 22.67 -13.36 -10.10
N GLU A 954 22.44 -12.87 -11.32
CA GLU A 954 21.79 -11.55 -11.54
C GLU A 954 20.36 -11.48 -11.03
N LEU A 955 19.58 -12.55 -11.18
CA LEU A 955 18.23 -12.65 -10.65
C LEU A 955 18.24 -12.67 -9.11
N PHE A 956 19.19 -13.43 -8.53
CA PHE A 956 19.33 -13.54 -7.09
C PHE A 956 19.78 -12.21 -6.44
N ASP A 957 20.72 -11.49 -7.07
CA ASP A 957 21.12 -10.14 -6.61
C ASP A 957 19.96 -9.14 -6.62
N ASN A 958 19.10 -9.18 -7.63
CA ASN A 958 17.94 -8.30 -7.72
C ASN A 958 16.88 -8.60 -6.64
N GLU A 959 16.63 -9.87 -6.35
CA GLU A 959 15.73 -10.29 -5.26
C GLU A 959 16.25 -9.84 -3.90
N ILE A 960 17.55 -9.98 -3.64
CA ILE A 960 18.18 -9.50 -2.40
C ILE A 960 18.03 -7.99 -2.28
N ARG A 961 18.29 -7.22 -3.33
CA ARG A 961 18.20 -5.76 -3.31
C ARG A 961 16.77 -5.27 -3.04
N LYS A 962 15.78 -5.92 -3.63
CA LYS A 962 14.36 -5.65 -3.36
C LYS A 962 14.04 -5.90 -1.88
N ALA A 963 14.45 -7.05 -1.34
CA ALA A 963 14.23 -7.40 0.06
C ALA A 963 14.95 -6.45 1.03
N GLN A 964 16.16 -5.99 0.71
CA GLN A 964 16.91 -5.01 1.51
C GLN A 964 16.20 -3.65 1.57
N LYS A 965 15.64 -3.20 0.44
CA LYS A 965 14.87 -1.96 0.37
C LYS A 965 13.63 -2.04 1.25
N GLU A 966 12.87 -3.11 1.17
CA GLU A 966 11.69 -3.35 2.00
C GLU A 966 12.03 -3.35 3.50
N LEU A 967 13.10 -4.04 3.90
CA LEU A 967 13.55 -4.07 5.30
C LEU A 967 14.04 -2.69 5.78
N TYR A 968 14.72 -1.93 4.92
CA TYR A 968 15.15 -0.57 5.25
C TYR A 968 13.94 0.34 5.52
N ASP A 969 12.92 0.26 4.68
CA ASP A 969 11.71 1.08 4.83
C ASP A 969 10.97 0.77 6.15
N ILE A 970 11.05 -0.48 6.61
CA ILE A 970 10.41 -0.93 7.85
C ILE A 970 11.25 -0.61 9.10
N GLU A 971 12.54 -0.99 9.12
CA GLU A 971 13.35 -0.95 10.34
C GLU A 971 14.25 0.29 10.46
N LYS A 972 14.42 1.06 9.37
CA LYS A 972 15.36 2.22 9.30
C LYS A 972 16.79 1.86 9.77
N LYS A 973 17.25 0.65 9.41
CA LYS A 973 18.59 0.13 9.75
C LYS A 973 19.38 -0.10 8.48
N ILE A 974 20.71 -0.14 8.61
CA ILE A 974 21.60 -0.41 7.50
C ILE A 974 21.77 -1.93 7.40
N PHE A 975 21.40 -2.48 6.25
CA PHE A 975 21.50 -3.90 5.98
C PHE A 975 22.61 -4.21 4.98
N ALA A 976 23.42 -5.22 5.30
CA ALA A 976 24.26 -5.92 4.36
C ALA A 976 23.77 -7.36 4.22
N THR A 977 23.62 -7.84 3.01
CA THR A 977 23.29 -9.25 2.74
C THR A 977 24.43 -9.89 1.99
N ALA A 978 24.84 -11.04 2.45
CA ALA A 978 25.95 -11.76 1.85
C ALA A 978 25.56 -13.20 1.53
N TYR A 979 26.18 -13.75 0.48
CA TYR A 979 26.05 -15.15 0.10
C TYR A 979 27.37 -15.65 -0.46
N ARG A 980 27.57 -16.97 -0.42
CA ARG A 980 28.74 -17.63 -1.00
C ARG A 980 28.39 -18.32 -2.33
N ASP A 981 29.21 -18.08 -3.32
CA ASP A 981 29.20 -18.81 -4.60
C ASP A 981 30.61 -19.37 -4.85
N ASN A 982 30.74 -20.67 -4.71
CA ASN A 982 32.03 -21.41 -4.75
C ASN A 982 33.06 -20.87 -3.72
N ASP A 983 34.16 -20.30 -4.18
CA ASP A 983 35.27 -19.76 -3.39
C ASP A 983 35.13 -18.28 -3.04
N LYS A 984 33.98 -17.68 -3.37
CA LYS A 984 33.77 -16.24 -3.23
C LYS A 984 32.56 -15.94 -2.36
N VAL A 985 32.69 -14.91 -1.52
CA VAL A 985 31.57 -14.31 -0.81
C VAL A 985 31.25 -12.98 -1.46
N TYR A 986 29.98 -12.81 -1.83
CA TYR A 986 29.41 -11.59 -2.36
C TYR A 986 28.65 -10.87 -1.24
N ILE A 987 29.01 -9.62 -0.96
CA ILE A 987 28.39 -8.79 0.06
C ILE A 987 27.72 -7.61 -0.64
N LEU A 988 26.39 -7.57 -0.61
CA LEU A 988 25.61 -6.49 -1.15
C LEU A 988 25.36 -5.45 -0.06
N VAL A 989 25.83 -4.23 -0.25
CA VAL A 989 25.74 -3.14 0.73
C VAL A 989 25.22 -1.87 0.09
N ASN A 990 24.76 -0.96 0.95
CA ASN A 990 24.28 0.36 0.60
C ASN A 990 25.41 1.25 0.00
N LYS A 991 25.14 2.02 -1.06
CA LYS A 991 26.10 2.76 -1.90
C LYS A 991 26.90 3.86 -1.17
N ASN A 992 26.39 4.45 -0.10
CA ASN A 992 27.13 5.44 0.66
C ASN A 992 28.29 4.81 1.48
N ILE A 993 28.19 3.52 1.76
CA ILE A 993 29.30 2.73 2.28
C ILE A 993 30.36 2.52 1.19
N SER A 994 30.02 2.58 -0.11
CA SER A 994 30.97 2.40 -1.23
C SER A 994 31.95 3.57 -1.44
N ARG A 995 31.70 4.76 -0.97
CA ARG A 995 32.73 5.81 -0.86
C ARG A 995 33.89 5.40 0.06
N LEU A 996 33.63 4.43 0.91
CA LEU A 996 34.57 3.83 1.85
C LEU A 996 35.45 2.75 1.22
N THR A 997 34.92 2.00 0.22
CA THR A 997 35.66 0.89 -0.42
C THR A 997 36.82 1.36 -1.29
N ASN A 998 36.81 2.62 -1.77
CA ASN A 998 37.95 3.17 -2.49
C ASN A 998 39.16 3.50 -1.60
N GLU A 999 38.99 3.45 -0.26
CA GLU A 999 40.06 3.72 0.71
C GLU A 999 40.55 2.44 1.44
N VAL A 1000 39.79 1.34 1.38
CA VAL A 1000 40.29 0.02 1.82
C VAL A 1000 41.02 -0.61 0.66
N SER A 1001 42.35 -0.54 0.68
CA SER A 1001 43.19 -1.08 -0.40
C SER A 1001 42.98 -2.59 -0.55
N SER A 1002 42.93 -3.06 -1.78
CA SER A 1002 42.95 -4.51 -2.11
C SER A 1002 44.06 -5.27 -1.38
N SER A 1003 45.17 -4.61 -1.02
CA SER A 1003 46.29 -5.16 -0.24
C SER A 1003 45.97 -5.44 1.24
N GLU A 1004 44.97 -4.75 1.86
CA GLU A 1004 44.54 -5.09 3.23
C GLU A 1004 43.60 -6.29 3.24
N ILE A 1005 42.85 -6.50 2.17
CA ILE A 1005 41.96 -7.68 2.01
C ILE A 1005 42.77 -8.91 1.62
N GLU A 1006 43.83 -8.78 0.82
CA GLU A 1006 44.73 -9.88 0.42
C GLU A 1006 45.66 -10.33 1.54
N ASN A 1007 45.92 -9.52 2.57
CA ASN A 1007 46.75 -9.85 3.71
C ASN A 1007 45.96 -10.32 4.96
N MET A 1008 44.62 -10.45 4.87
CA MET A 1008 43.76 -11.07 5.86
C MET A 1008 43.49 -12.55 5.52
#